data_d9ebb03f053b77076380e209080f1bf2
#
_entry.id   d9ebb03f053b77076380e209080f1bf2
#
_cell.length_a   1.000
_cell.length_b   1.000
_cell.length_c   1.000
_cell.angle_alpha   90.00
_cell.angle_beta   90.00
_cell.angle_gamma   90.00
#
_symmetry.space_group_name_H-M   'P 1'
#
loop_
_entity.id
_entity.type
_entity.pdbx_description
1 polymer ?
#
loop_
_entity_poly.entity_id
_entity_poly.type
_entity_poly.pdbx_seq_one_letter_code
_entity_poly.pdbx_strand_id
1 'polypeptide(L)'
;MPISISSSNINIDDMDLTISDLKIDVEQTNFSTDIKVTNINKDVKKINKVYFDDNSILTLKSEPITLAGLDLSGGEITINLNDPNTPFEFDKTGNTWNGDNLVITIDELKTGFTKQVKLKSIDLSQKQLKTETDGTKSLSFEPQFKVNTFTTYTKGNTTFKKIESFNNNSKIDFKLQESILNIADADVETESFTADLGNNTAKIEVDETDVPKELKALKWVKLKGNTAVNLQANINITDGAGDLQFDELIIDFPQYIIFDENSGVINYTNPETREKSQRLILKNQKFSKVSATERTWEYNNQLHITKLDFTDREFQNILTEDHKLILPEKNAVITGRASVSSGNINLDDLQNLNVKASVNVEQMNIQLAAGEVNEDVISDNPHTSINLGDLSDYLKEGSALYLPNANFQLTATNPIGVPINVDLIFTPYKNGNPLASGGLRPDKTMTIAAYDDLNPSEEETAKTSKFILATPEYIAKGIPEGFEAIPFSQLQSVIKDVPDSIVIDAIPTPKAVEGENWHTVDLSKGGSQVLIDCNADVPFVLGKDVNIVYKDTIDNIQDDTDDIFEKATASEISIKATVYNGLPLELALKVIPLSTGCVSTIDSNDLSFTFDNGKEEGYVAAGTYNSETGSTNTSETTLLIKVREREGSGALRRLDGLELLITGGLGANEGTVGGVPLKPSQSIKAKVALKVKGIQADIDNF
;
A
#
# COMPACT_ATOMS: atom_id res chain seq x y z
N MET A 1 -11.14 76.27 36.09
CA MET A 1 -11.24 77.10 37.28
C MET A 1 -11.01 78.53 36.87
N PRO A 2 -11.83 79.50 37.26
CA PRO A 2 -11.54 80.90 37.00
C PRO A 2 -10.39 81.33 37.90
N ILE A 3 -9.38 81.91 37.29
CA ILE A 3 -8.32 82.57 38.05
C ILE A 3 -8.93 83.92 38.52
N SER A 4 -9.12 84.01 39.81
CA SER A 4 -9.66 85.20 40.42
C SER A 4 -8.49 86.10 40.83
N ILE A 5 -8.27 87.14 40.08
CA ILE A 5 -7.37 88.19 40.47
C ILE A 5 -8.30 89.33 41.05
N SER A 6 -8.26 89.53 42.31
CA SER A 6 -8.98 90.67 42.93
C SER A 6 -8.29 91.94 42.51
N SER A 7 -8.94 92.77 41.68
CA SER A 7 -8.49 94.13 41.33
C SER A 7 -9.04 95.15 42.32
N SER A 8 -8.18 95.82 43.04
CA SER A 8 -8.55 97.10 43.59
C SER A 8 -8.55 98.08 42.45
N ASN A 9 -9.68 98.81 42.17
CA ASN A 9 -9.74 99.88 41.16
C ASN A 9 -8.81 100.99 41.61
N ILE A 10 -7.67 101.03 40.93
CA ILE A 10 -6.80 102.26 40.95
C ILE A 10 -7.10 102.97 39.63
N ASN A 11 -7.81 104.12 39.71
CA ASN A 11 -8.04 104.98 38.58
C ASN A 11 -6.77 105.88 38.39
N ILE A 12 -5.95 105.57 37.42
CA ILE A 12 -4.74 106.37 37.06
C ILE A 12 -4.93 106.79 35.59
N ASP A 13 -5.36 108.06 35.46
CA ASP A 13 -5.37 108.69 34.14
C ASP A 13 -3.92 109.01 33.71
N ASP A 14 -3.50 108.49 32.55
CA ASP A 14 -2.22 108.77 31.84
C ASP A 14 -0.92 108.32 32.54
N MET A 15 -0.87 107.09 33.11
CA MET A 15 0.40 106.51 33.49
C MET A 15 0.74 105.29 32.63
N ASP A 16 1.90 105.31 31.93
CA ASP A 16 2.51 104.19 31.30
C ASP A 16 3.05 103.22 32.37
N LEU A 17 2.33 102.11 32.61
CA LEU A 17 2.78 101.18 33.55
C LEU A 17 3.57 100.08 32.79
N THR A 18 4.87 99.98 33.02
CA THR A 18 5.71 98.92 32.50
C THR A 18 5.80 97.85 33.55
N ILE A 19 5.20 96.68 33.28
CA ILE A 19 5.29 95.51 34.14
C ILE A 19 6.40 94.62 33.61
N SER A 20 7.45 94.40 34.40
CA SER A 20 8.45 93.39 34.13
C SER A 20 7.87 92.02 34.44
N ASP A 21 8.24 90.94 33.71
CA ASP A 21 7.85 89.57 33.72
C ASP A 21 6.91 89.16 34.89
N LEU A 22 5.61 89.19 34.62
CA LEU A 22 4.62 88.69 35.56
C LEU A 22 4.55 87.22 35.51
N LYS A 23 4.81 86.54 36.69
CA LYS A 23 4.62 85.12 36.85
C LYS A 23 3.14 84.80 37.02
N ILE A 24 2.62 83.90 36.17
CA ILE A 24 1.25 83.42 36.25
C ILE A 24 1.31 81.88 36.55
N ASP A 25 0.83 81.51 37.71
CA ASP A 25 0.70 80.14 38.13
C ASP A 25 -0.73 79.67 37.84
N VAL A 26 -0.84 78.55 37.07
CA VAL A 26 -2.10 77.93 36.78
C VAL A 26 -2.21 76.65 37.64
N GLU A 27 -3.29 76.62 38.39
CA GLU A 27 -3.55 75.47 39.28
C GLU A 27 -3.92 74.19 38.49
N GLN A 28 -3.68 73.08 39.11
CA GLN A 28 -4.03 71.77 38.56
C GLN A 28 -5.55 71.70 38.31
N THR A 29 -5.94 71.27 37.09
CA THR A 29 -7.35 70.98 36.74
C THR A 29 -7.50 69.57 36.24
N ASN A 30 -8.66 68.99 36.46
CA ASN A 30 -9.01 67.68 35.93
C ASN A 30 -10.08 67.82 34.87
N PHE A 31 -10.01 66.97 33.85
CA PHE A 31 -11.09 66.78 32.89
C PHE A 31 -11.36 65.29 32.72
N SER A 32 -12.55 64.90 32.36
CA SER A 32 -12.97 63.53 32.21
C SER A 32 -13.80 63.32 30.96
N THR A 33 -13.95 62.07 30.60
CA THR A 33 -14.87 61.62 29.54
C THR A 33 -15.55 60.36 29.99
N ASP A 34 -16.79 60.10 29.58
CA ASP A 34 -17.49 58.88 29.83
C ASP A 34 -17.22 57.89 28.69
N ILE A 35 -16.62 56.77 29.03
CA ILE A 35 -16.38 55.67 28.09
C ILE A 35 -17.30 54.52 28.42
N LYS A 36 -18.10 54.11 27.44
CA LYS A 36 -19.05 53.02 27.61
C LYS A 36 -18.79 51.90 26.61
N VAL A 37 -18.60 50.68 27.07
CA VAL A 37 -18.51 49.45 26.26
C VAL A 37 -19.82 48.71 26.48
N THR A 38 -20.51 48.33 25.37
CA THR A 38 -21.78 47.62 25.37
C THR A 38 -21.69 46.33 24.58
N ASN A 39 -22.70 45.47 24.73
CA ASN A 39 -22.78 44.20 23.97
C ASN A 39 -21.62 43.23 24.29
N ILE A 40 -21.10 43.28 25.52
CA ILE A 40 -20.09 42.36 25.96
C ILE A 40 -20.75 40.98 26.08
N ASN A 41 -20.08 39.93 25.58
CA ASN A 41 -20.55 38.55 25.62
C ASN A 41 -20.89 38.18 27.09
N LYS A 42 -22.04 37.51 27.29
CA LYS A 42 -22.55 37.08 28.61
C LYS A 42 -21.56 36.20 29.38
N ASP A 43 -20.72 35.44 28.68
CA ASP A 43 -19.76 34.51 29.26
C ASP A 43 -18.49 35.20 29.76
N VAL A 44 -18.29 36.49 29.45
CA VAL A 44 -17.20 37.30 30.00
C VAL A 44 -17.55 37.68 31.46
N LYS A 45 -16.74 37.22 32.41
CA LYS A 45 -16.86 37.54 33.81
C LYS A 45 -16.21 38.87 34.16
N LYS A 46 -15.07 39.16 33.57
CA LYS A 46 -14.25 40.35 33.83
C LYS A 46 -13.41 40.67 32.60
N ILE A 47 -13.20 41.95 32.33
CA ILE A 47 -12.22 42.42 31.36
C ILE A 47 -10.98 42.88 32.12
N ASN A 48 -9.83 42.28 31.79
CA ASN A 48 -8.56 42.64 32.41
C ASN A 48 -7.90 43.79 31.61
N LYS A 49 -7.78 43.66 30.29
CA LYS A 49 -7.17 44.66 29.44
C LYS A 49 -7.82 44.67 28.05
N VAL A 50 -7.94 45.83 27.45
CA VAL A 50 -8.44 46.00 26.09
C VAL A 50 -7.31 46.55 25.26
N TYR A 51 -7.11 46.00 24.05
CA TYR A 51 -6.15 46.47 23.05
C TYR A 51 -6.89 47.11 21.89
N PHE A 52 -6.32 48.18 21.36
CA PHE A 52 -6.92 48.99 20.30
C PHE A 52 -6.14 48.85 19.00
N ASP A 53 -6.82 49.08 17.88
CA ASP A 53 -6.18 49.12 16.56
C ASP A 53 -5.39 50.40 16.34
N ASP A 54 -4.59 50.44 15.26
CA ASP A 54 -3.77 51.62 14.89
C ASP A 54 -4.57 52.88 14.54
N ASN A 55 -5.89 52.76 14.36
CA ASN A 55 -6.79 53.88 14.06
C ASN A 55 -7.44 54.47 15.30
N SER A 56 -7.19 53.90 16.44
CA SER A 56 -7.77 54.32 17.72
C SER A 56 -7.02 55.57 18.25
N ILE A 57 -7.68 56.69 18.21
CA ILE A 57 -7.08 58.01 18.47
C ILE A 57 -7.92 58.76 19.48
N LEU A 58 -7.29 59.23 20.57
CA LEU A 58 -7.81 60.25 21.46
C LEU A 58 -7.45 61.62 20.91
N THR A 59 -8.46 62.48 20.72
CA THR A 59 -8.26 63.82 20.20
C THR A 59 -8.50 64.84 21.31
N LEU A 60 -7.43 65.51 21.76
CA LEU A 60 -7.44 66.60 22.72
C LEU A 60 -7.46 67.92 22.00
N LYS A 61 -8.37 68.83 22.37
CA LYS A 61 -8.52 70.12 21.80
C LYS A 61 -8.54 71.18 22.87
N SER A 62 -7.93 72.36 22.58
CA SER A 62 -8.06 73.55 23.34
C SER A 62 -8.34 74.72 22.41
N GLU A 63 -9.26 75.63 22.82
CA GLU A 63 -9.44 76.85 22.17
C GLU A 63 -8.27 77.80 22.49
N PRO A 64 -7.98 78.82 21.64
CA PRO A 64 -6.94 79.76 21.92
C PRO A 64 -7.14 80.45 23.28
N ILE A 65 -6.04 80.59 24.00
CA ILE A 65 -6.06 81.30 25.27
C ILE A 65 -5.61 82.75 25.01
N THR A 66 -6.53 83.68 25.20
CA THR A 66 -6.23 85.12 25.11
C THR A 66 -6.40 85.74 26.51
N LEU A 67 -5.28 86.17 27.06
CA LEU A 67 -5.32 87.05 28.24
C LEU A 67 -5.17 88.46 27.69
N ALA A 68 -6.25 89.25 27.76
CA ALA A 68 -6.30 90.60 27.15
C ALA A 68 -5.08 91.44 27.56
N GLY A 69 -4.26 91.75 26.58
CA GLY A 69 -3.11 92.67 26.75
C GLY A 69 -1.82 91.99 27.27
N LEU A 70 -1.79 90.69 27.46
CA LEU A 70 -0.59 90.00 27.93
C LEU A 70 -0.07 88.98 26.85
N ASP A 71 1.20 89.15 26.51
CA ASP A 71 1.90 88.15 25.68
C ASP A 71 2.59 87.14 26.54
N LEU A 72 2.04 85.90 26.55
CA LEU A 72 2.58 84.81 27.33
C LEU A 72 3.83 84.27 26.67
N SER A 73 4.90 84.03 27.40
CA SER A 73 6.14 83.47 26.93
C SER A 73 6.74 82.49 27.91
N GLY A 74 7.37 81.43 27.37
CA GLY A 74 8.04 80.41 28.16
C GLY A 74 7.05 79.48 28.95
N GLY A 75 7.56 78.39 29.37
CA GLY A 75 6.81 77.36 30.06
C GLY A 75 6.19 76.30 29.12
N GLU A 76 5.79 75.24 29.68
CA GLU A 76 5.09 74.19 29.01
C GLU A 76 4.02 73.62 29.96
N ILE A 77 2.96 73.12 29.37
CA ILE A 77 1.89 72.46 30.13
C ILE A 77 2.08 70.96 29.94
N THR A 78 1.97 70.23 31.00
CA THR A 78 1.95 68.81 30.90
C THR A 78 0.59 68.24 31.29
N ILE A 79 0.07 67.36 30.43
CA ILE A 79 -1.22 66.70 30.68
C ILE A 79 -0.94 65.27 30.98
N ASN A 80 -1.27 64.83 32.19
CA ASN A 80 -1.21 63.40 32.54
C ASN A 80 -2.47 62.73 32.00
N LEU A 81 -2.27 61.87 31.00
CA LEU A 81 -3.33 61.08 30.38
C LEU A 81 -3.50 59.73 31.06
N ASN A 82 -2.72 59.41 32.09
CA ASN A 82 -2.80 58.15 32.78
C ASN A 82 -3.66 58.28 34.03
N ASP A 83 -4.80 57.58 34.07
CA ASP A 83 -5.61 57.44 35.26
C ASP A 83 -5.13 56.27 36.09
N PRO A 84 -4.73 56.42 37.38
CA PRO A 84 -4.29 55.35 38.24
C PRO A 84 -5.30 54.21 38.42
N ASN A 85 -6.59 54.52 38.27
CA ASN A 85 -7.68 53.53 38.41
C ASN A 85 -8.05 52.89 37.06
N THR A 86 -7.50 53.40 35.97
CA THR A 86 -7.74 52.94 34.61
C THR A 86 -6.51 53.29 33.76
N PRO A 87 -5.41 52.55 33.95
CA PRO A 87 -4.14 52.87 33.25
C PRO A 87 -4.29 52.76 31.75
N PHE A 88 -3.88 53.80 31.06
CA PHE A 88 -3.84 53.91 29.62
C PHE A 88 -2.42 53.72 29.11
N GLU A 89 -2.26 53.00 28.02
CA GLU A 89 -1.00 52.89 27.27
C GLU A 89 -1.13 53.57 25.92
N PHE A 90 -0.24 54.51 25.65
CA PHE A 90 -0.25 55.28 24.41
C PHE A 90 0.95 55.02 23.53
N ASP A 91 0.75 55.18 22.24
CA ASP A 91 1.87 55.34 21.31
C ASP A 91 2.41 56.80 21.44
N LYS A 92 3.62 56.88 21.93
CA LYS A 92 4.28 58.20 22.18
C LYS A 92 4.88 58.82 20.92
N THR A 93 4.75 58.21 19.75
CA THR A 93 5.28 58.74 18.47
C THR A 93 4.46 59.94 18.00
N GLY A 94 5.14 60.93 17.41
CA GLY A 94 4.49 62.09 16.81
C GLY A 94 4.07 63.22 17.77
N ASN A 95 4.19 63.01 19.10
CA ASN A 95 3.94 64.03 20.11
C ASN A 95 5.15 64.15 21.06
N THR A 96 5.23 65.29 21.79
CA THR A 96 6.26 65.49 22.81
C THR A 96 5.73 65.01 24.15
N TRP A 97 6.54 64.18 24.84
CA TRP A 97 6.20 63.56 26.10
C TRP A 97 7.29 63.81 27.16
N ASN A 98 6.86 64.02 28.40
CA ASN A 98 7.71 64.02 29.58
C ASN A 98 7.25 62.90 30.51
N GLY A 99 7.94 61.72 30.43
CA GLY A 99 7.43 60.51 31.03
C GLY A 99 6.08 60.08 30.42
N ASP A 100 5.04 60.04 31.26
CA ASP A 100 3.66 59.75 30.82
C ASP A 100 2.80 60.97 30.61
N ASN A 101 3.42 62.16 30.65
CA ASN A 101 2.69 63.42 30.46
C ASN A 101 2.89 63.94 29.04
N LEU A 102 1.79 64.22 28.36
CA LEU A 102 1.78 64.91 27.06
C LEU A 102 2.17 66.37 27.27
N VAL A 103 3.12 66.85 26.50
CA VAL A 103 3.65 68.24 26.58
C VAL A 103 2.91 69.13 25.58
N ILE A 104 2.40 70.26 26.06
CA ILE A 104 1.80 71.32 25.26
C ILE A 104 2.60 72.59 25.48
N THR A 105 3.08 73.24 24.42
CA THR A 105 3.82 74.48 24.51
C THR A 105 2.90 75.68 24.71
N ILE A 106 3.43 76.78 25.26
CA ILE A 106 2.66 78.00 25.39
C ILE A 106 2.20 78.58 24.04
N ASP A 107 3.01 78.38 23.00
CA ASP A 107 2.64 78.83 21.64
C ASP A 107 1.46 78.08 21.05
N GLU A 108 1.38 76.73 21.34
CA GLU A 108 0.20 75.98 21.01
C GLU A 108 -1.04 76.41 21.77
N LEU A 109 -0.93 76.73 23.06
CA LEU A 109 -2.04 77.28 23.82
C LEU A 109 -2.53 78.67 23.29
N LYS A 110 -1.63 79.55 22.87
CA LYS A 110 -1.99 80.81 22.29
C LYS A 110 -2.84 80.72 21.03
N THR A 111 -2.55 79.70 20.21
CA THR A 111 -3.24 79.49 18.95
C THR A 111 -4.42 78.56 19.03
N GLY A 112 -4.54 77.90 20.14
CA GLY A 112 -5.35 76.69 20.26
C GLY A 112 -4.68 75.49 19.59
N PHE A 113 -4.96 74.27 20.11
CA PHE A 113 -4.37 73.10 19.55
C PHE A 113 -5.37 71.97 19.36
N THR A 114 -5.04 71.06 18.46
CA THR A 114 -5.65 69.73 18.35
C THR A 114 -4.55 68.71 18.37
N LYS A 115 -4.44 67.93 19.42
CA LYS A 115 -3.48 66.84 19.58
C LYS A 115 -4.17 65.51 19.41
N GLN A 116 -3.63 64.65 18.55
CA GLN A 116 -4.07 63.30 18.34
C GLN A 116 -3.07 62.34 19.00
N VAL A 117 -3.56 61.51 19.91
CA VAL A 117 -2.76 60.56 20.64
C VAL A 117 -3.30 59.15 20.36
N LYS A 118 -2.47 58.31 19.77
CA LYS A 118 -2.85 56.90 19.53
C LYS A 118 -2.92 56.13 20.84
N LEU A 119 -4.03 55.44 21.03
CA LEU A 119 -4.27 54.57 22.20
C LEU A 119 -3.90 53.13 21.85
N LYS A 120 -3.05 52.48 22.67
CA LYS A 120 -2.67 51.08 22.51
C LYS A 120 -3.54 50.16 23.36
N SER A 121 -3.67 50.47 24.64
CA SER A 121 -4.43 49.62 25.53
C SER A 121 -4.96 50.39 26.76
N ILE A 122 -5.96 49.75 27.40
CA ILE A 122 -6.51 50.22 28.69
C ILE A 122 -6.58 49.04 29.63
N ASP A 123 -6.05 49.17 30.86
CA ASP A 123 -6.23 48.22 31.93
C ASP A 123 -7.57 48.48 32.64
N LEU A 124 -8.46 47.47 32.56
CA LEU A 124 -9.81 47.52 33.13
C LEU A 124 -9.95 46.49 34.29
N SER A 125 -8.85 45.94 34.75
CA SER A 125 -8.82 44.87 35.78
C SER A 125 -9.50 45.26 37.09
N GLN A 126 -9.67 46.54 37.39
CA GLN A 126 -10.34 47.02 38.58
C GLN A 126 -11.83 47.36 38.36
N LYS A 127 -12.36 47.24 37.14
CA LYS A 127 -13.74 47.58 36.79
C LYS A 127 -14.65 46.37 36.86
N GLN A 128 -15.92 46.62 37.18
CA GLN A 128 -16.94 45.57 37.22
C GLN A 128 -17.92 45.68 36.06
N LEU A 129 -18.28 44.54 35.49
CA LEU A 129 -19.28 44.47 34.43
C LEU A 129 -20.69 44.54 35.04
N LYS A 130 -21.58 45.22 34.34
CA LYS A 130 -23.02 45.25 34.66
C LYS A 130 -23.74 44.32 33.67
N THR A 131 -24.60 43.43 34.19
CA THR A 131 -25.45 42.57 33.33
C THR A 131 -26.68 43.40 32.92
N GLU A 132 -26.96 43.40 31.62
CA GLU A 132 -28.12 44.06 31.02
C GLU A 132 -29.34 43.14 31.00
N THR A 133 -30.50 43.63 30.66
CA THR A 133 -31.76 42.88 30.65
C THR A 133 -31.84 41.81 29.60
N ASP A 134 -31.08 41.91 28.54
CA ASP A 134 -30.98 40.95 27.45
C ASP A 134 -29.92 39.82 27.70
N GLY A 135 -29.26 39.88 28.87
CA GLY A 135 -28.20 38.95 29.25
C GLY A 135 -26.79 39.35 28.78
N THR A 136 -26.66 40.34 27.93
CA THR A 136 -25.35 40.93 27.61
C THR A 136 -24.78 41.68 28.78
N LYS A 137 -23.49 42.03 28.71
CA LYS A 137 -22.83 42.81 29.74
C LYS A 137 -22.39 44.18 29.22
N SER A 138 -22.28 45.11 30.10
CA SER A 138 -21.79 46.46 29.78
C SER A 138 -20.78 46.92 30.81
N LEU A 139 -19.93 47.88 30.42
CA LEU A 139 -18.97 48.53 31.26
C LEU A 139 -19.02 50.05 30.98
N SER A 140 -19.13 50.87 32.02
CA SER A 140 -19.00 52.29 31.93
C SER A 140 -17.97 52.78 32.94
N PHE A 141 -17.09 53.66 32.54
CA PHE A 141 -16.08 54.25 33.40
C PHE A 141 -15.72 55.63 32.89
N GLU A 142 -15.32 56.50 33.83
CA GLU A 142 -14.98 57.90 33.57
C GLU A 142 -13.51 58.10 33.97
N PRO A 143 -12.58 57.98 33.04
CA PRO A 143 -11.15 58.23 33.30
C PRO A 143 -10.92 59.72 33.61
N GLN A 144 -10.08 59.96 34.60
CA GLN A 144 -9.73 61.31 35.04
C GLN A 144 -8.33 61.69 34.53
N PHE A 145 -8.30 62.66 33.66
CA PHE A 145 -7.04 63.24 33.14
C PHE A 145 -6.68 64.49 33.89
N LYS A 146 -5.39 64.76 34.11
CA LYS A 146 -4.92 65.86 34.89
C LYS A 146 -4.04 66.79 34.08
N VAL A 147 -4.40 68.06 34.09
CA VAL A 147 -3.47 69.12 33.68
C VAL A 147 -2.63 69.49 34.90
N ASN A 148 -1.34 69.32 34.79
CA ASN A 148 -0.45 69.61 35.90
C ASN A 148 -0.28 71.14 36.06
N THR A 149 0.04 71.60 37.28
CA THR A 149 0.36 73.00 37.54
C THR A 149 1.50 73.44 36.62
N PHE A 150 1.37 74.62 36.09
CA PHE A 150 2.41 75.21 35.27
C PHE A 150 2.59 76.67 35.55
N THR A 151 3.77 77.16 35.22
CA THR A 151 4.09 78.57 35.35
C THR A 151 4.41 79.16 33.96
N THR A 152 3.81 80.28 33.63
CA THR A 152 4.15 81.03 32.42
C THR A 152 4.52 82.43 32.82
N TYR A 153 5.11 83.17 31.92
CA TYR A 153 5.56 84.53 32.15
C TYR A 153 5.01 85.42 31.06
N THR A 154 4.72 86.68 31.44
CA THR A 154 4.48 87.70 30.41
C THR A 154 5.82 88.11 29.78
N LYS A 155 5.84 88.41 28.46
CA LYS A 155 7.04 88.90 27.79
C LYS A 155 7.30 90.31 28.23
N GLY A 156 8.51 90.55 28.81
CA GLY A 156 8.90 91.86 29.38
C GLY A 156 8.60 93.05 28.55
N ASN A 157 8.34 94.23 29.21
CA ASN A 157 8.08 95.53 28.67
C ASN A 157 6.77 95.72 27.87
N THR A 158 5.69 95.18 28.33
CA THR A 158 4.35 95.54 27.82
C THR A 158 3.88 96.80 28.54
N THR A 159 3.72 97.88 27.79
CA THR A 159 3.17 99.18 28.31
C THR A 159 1.66 99.12 28.21
N PHE A 160 0.99 99.20 29.32
CA PHE A 160 -0.48 99.25 29.40
C PHE A 160 -0.90 100.75 29.40
N LYS A 161 -1.60 101.22 28.37
CA LYS A 161 -2.15 102.60 28.32
C LYS A 161 -3.44 102.79 29.11
N LYS A 162 -4.16 101.68 29.44
CA LYS A 162 -5.32 101.68 30.31
C LYS A 162 -5.64 100.26 30.74
N ILE A 163 -5.66 100.01 32.01
CA ILE A 163 -6.12 98.75 32.58
C ILE A 163 -7.64 98.91 32.85
N GLU A 164 -8.46 98.51 31.90
CA GLU A 164 -9.93 98.51 32.03
C GLU A 164 -10.42 97.18 32.60
N SER A 165 -10.03 96.74 33.67
CA SER A 165 -10.47 95.50 34.36
C SER A 165 -9.92 94.19 33.77
N PHE A 166 -9.15 93.48 34.57
CA PHE A 166 -8.89 92.07 34.35
C PHE A 166 -10.23 91.31 34.59
N ASN A 167 -10.88 90.94 33.51
CA ASN A 167 -12.09 90.21 33.63
C ASN A 167 -11.72 88.77 33.84
N ASN A 168 -12.13 88.19 34.93
CA ASN A 168 -11.82 86.88 35.54
C ASN A 168 -12.32 85.67 34.79
N ASN A 169 -12.62 85.75 33.52
CA ASN A 169 -13.27 84.67 32.75
C ASN A 169 -12.36 83.96 31.75
N SER A 170 -11.05 84.08 31.86
CA SER A 170 -10.13 83.27 31.02
C SER A 170 -10.01 81.91 31.60
N LYS A 171 -10.74 81.02 31.04
CA LYS A 171 -10.66 79.54 31.37
C LYS A 171 -9.79 78.89 30.32
N ILE A 172 -8.89 78.03 30.79
CA ILE A 172 -8.27 77.04 29.94
C ILE A 172 -9.25 75.88 29.89
N ASP A 173 -9.91 75.69 28.75
CA ASP A 173 -10.90 74.68 28.54
C ASP A 173 -10.31 73.58 27.68
N PHE A 174 -9.89 72.46 28.32
CA PHE A 174 -9.42 71.26 27.62
C PHE A 174 -10.63 70.39 27.38
N LYS A 175 -10.82 70.02 26.11
CA LYS A 175 -11.90 69.15 25.71
C LYS A 175 -11.34 67.88 25.04
N LEU A 176 -11.89 66.71 25.43
CA LEU A 176 -11.76 65.55 24.62
C LEU A 176 -12.83 65.64 23.53
N GLN A 177 -12.38 65.74 22.27
CA GLN A 177 -13.28 65.65 21.12
C GLN A 177 -13.70 64.21 20.93
N GLU A 178 -14.82 63.98 20.25
CA GLU A 178 -15.26 62.65 19.87
C GLU A 178 -14.08 61.85 19.31
N SER A 179 -13.78 60.72 19.96
CA SER A 179 -12.61 59.87 19.66
C SER A 179 -13.10 58.56 19.07
N ILE A 180 -12.43 58.06 18.07
CA ILE A 180 -12.70 56.77 17.47
C ILE A 180 -11.85 55.75 18.24
N LEU A 181 -12.48 54.81 18.90
CA LEU A 181 -11.81 53.73 19.62
C LEU A 181 -12.32 52.37 19.07
N ASN A 182 -11.45 51.68 18.34
CA ASN A 182 -11.75 50.38 17.78
C ASN A 182 -10.99 49.31 18.60
N ILE A 183 -11.72 48.43 19.21
CA ILE A 183 -11.13 47.30 19.98
C ILE A 183 -10.62 46.26 18.97
N ALA A 184 -9.33 46.00 19.03
CA ALA A 184 -8.69 44.96 18.23
C ALA A 184 -8.70 43.61 18.96
N ASP A 185 -8.48 43.62 20.31
CA ASP A 185 -8.46 42.45 21.15
C ASP A 185 -8.71 42.80 22.61
N ALA A 186 -9.01 41.81 23.46
CA ALA A 186 -9.15 41.99 24.89
C ALA A 186 -8.78 40.75 25.67
N ASP A 187 -8.05 40.93 26.77
CA ASP A 187 -7.83 39.91 27.75
C ASP A 187 -9.02 39.86 28.72
N VAL A 188 -9.73 38.74 28.72
CA VAL A 188 -10.94 38.58 29.53
C VAL A 188 -10.86 37.35 30.45
N GLU A 189 -11.43 37.47 31.65
CA GLU A 189 -11.72 36.29 32.46
C GLU A 189 -13.14 35.82 32.11
N THR A 190 -13.27 34.54 31.74
CA THR A 190 -14.57 33.95 31.37
C THR A 190 -15.15 33.08 32.48
N GLU A 191 -16.46 32.94 32.51
CA GLU A 191 -17.11 31.75 33.03
C GLU A 191 -16.78 30.57 32.11
N SER A 192 -17.23 29.35 32.46
CA SER A 192 -17.16 28.25 31.47
C SER A 192 -18.09 28.58 30.32
N PHE A 193 -17.58 28.47 29.10
CA PHE A 193 -18.33 28.75 27.87
C PHE A 193 -18.21 27.61 26.87
N THR A 194 -19.13 27.59 25.92
CA THR A 194 -19.12 26.65 24.78
C THR A 194 -18.97 27.41 23.48
N ALA A 195 -18.17 26.87 22.59
CA ALA A 195 -18.00 27.35 21.22
C ALA A 195 -18.34 26.27 20.22
N ASP A 196 -19.03 26.64 19.15
CA ASP A 196 -19.21 25.76 18.01
C ASP A 196 -17.94 25.76 17.17
N LEU A 197 -17.51 24.56 16.76
CA LEU A 197 -16.27 24.38 15.95
C LEU A 197 -16.44 24.83 14.49
N GLY A 198 -17.67 25.13 14.07
CA GLY A 198 -17.96 25.36 12.66
C GLY A 198 -17.74 24.09 11.81
N ASN A 199 -17.55 24.27 10.51
CA ASN A 199 -17.27 23.19 9.57
C ASN A 199 -15.78 23.20 9.26
N ASN A 200 -15.02 22.33 9.90
CA ASN A 200 -13.62 22.09 9.58
C ASN A 200 -13.51 20.90 8.60
N THR A 201 -12.52 20.91 7.74
CA THR A 201 -12.25 19.81 6.80
C THR A 201 -10.85 19.28 7.01
N ALA A 202 -10.71 17.95 7.06
CA ALA A 202 -9.42 17.28 7.07
C ALA A 202 -9.27 16.45 5.80
N LYS A 203 -8.17 16.64 5.08
CA LYS A 203 -7.86 15.87 3.87
C LYS A 203 -7.47 14.45 4.28
N ILE A 204 -8.05 13.47 3.59
CA ILE A 204 -7.65 12.07 3.72
C ILE A 204 -6.63 11.79 2.61
N GLU A 205 -5.37 11.60 3.00
CA GLU A 205 -4.29 11.26 2.10
C GLU A 205 -4.07 9.75 2.14
N VAL A 206 -3.95 9.16 0.96
CA VAL A 206 -3.67 7.74 0.78
C VAL A 206 -2.62 7.62 -0.30
N ASP A 207 -1.63 6.77 -0.07
CA ASP A 207 -0.61 6.49 -1.06
C ASP A 207 -1.22 5.85 -2.30
N GLU A 208 -0.72 6.24 -3.48
CA GLU A 208 -1.09 5.63 -4.75
C GLU A 208 -0.76 4.13 -4.72
N THR A 209 -1.75 3.30 -4.99
CA THR A 209 -1.58 1.84 -5.03
C THR A 209 -1.72 1.33 -6.46
N ASP A 210 -0.76 0.53 -6.90
CA ASP A 210 -0.79 -0.09 -8.21
C ASP A 210 -1.93 -1.12 -8.29
N VAL A 211 -2.71 -1.06 -9.35
CA VAL A 211 -3.79 -1.99 -9.66
C VAL A 211 -3.41 -2.75 -10.93
N PRO A 212 -3.61 -4.08 -10.99
CA PRO A 212 -3.32 -4.85 -12.19
C PRO A 212 -4.00 -4.31 -13.45
N LYS A 213 -3.28 -4.32 -14.58
CA LYS A 213 -3.79 -3.81 -15.87
C LYS A 213 -4.98 -4.60 -16.41
N GLU A 214 -5.18 -5.80 -15.87
CA GLU A 214 -6.28 -6.69 -16.16
C GLU A 214 -7.63 -6.15 -15.63
N LEU A 215 -7.63 -5.14 -14.76
CA LEU A 215 -8.84 -4.52 -14.23
C LEU A 215 -9.11 -3.17 -14.91
N LYS A 216 -10.22 -3.07 -15.64
CA LYS A 216 -10.66 -1.82 -16.31
C LYS A 216 -11.28 -0.84 -15.32
N ALA A 217 -11.99 -1.34 -14.31
CA ALA A 217 -12.68 -0.55 -13.30
C ALA A 217 -12.74 -1.29 -11.97
N LEU A 218 -12.87 -0.54 -10.87
CA LEU A 218 -13.00 -1.09 -9.52
C LEU A 218 -14.39 -0.79 -8.96
N LYS A 219 -14.98 -1.78 -8.32
CA LYS A 219 -16.24 -1.66 -7.59
C LYS A 219 -16.00 -1.49 -6.09
N TRP A 220 -15.06 -2.24 -5.55
CA TRP A 220 -14.59 -2.12 -4.18
C TRP A 220 -13.20 -2.74 -4.03
N VAL A 221 -12.50 -2.34 -2.96
CA VAL A 221 -11.25 -2.98 -2.53
C VAL A 221 -11.35 -3.34 -1.04
N LYS A 222 -10.88 -4.52 -0.68
CA LYS A 222 -10.74 -4.98 0.70
C LYS A 222 -9.28 -4.90 1.11
N LEU A 223 -9.04 -4.38 2.30
CA LEU A 223 -7.70 -4.19 2.81
C LEU A 223 -7.18 -5.46 3.51
N LYS A 224 -5.88 -5.71 3.41
CA LYS A 224 -5.22 -6.78 4.15
C LYS A 224 -4.94 -6.29 5.57
N GLY A 225 -5.59 -6.93 6.54
CA GLY A 225 -5.52 -6.47 7.92
C GLY A 225 -6.28 -5.15 8.12
N ASN A 226 -6.04 -4.54 9.23
CA ASN A 226 -6.71 -3.30 9.62
C ASN A 226 -5.79 -2.12 9.36
N THR A 227 -6.21 -1.18 8.48
CA THR A 227 -5.50 0.09 8.29
C THR A 227 -5.95 1.08 9.37
N ALA A 228 -5.03 1.52 10.19
CA ALA A 228 -5.34 2.43 11.28
C ALA A 228 -5.58 3.86 10.78
N VAL A 229 -6.54 4.53 11.40
CA VAL A 229 -6.83 5.95 11.20
C VAL A 229 -6.57 6.68 12.52
N ASN A 230 -5.62 7.60 12.48
CA ASN A 230 -5.23 8.41 13.63
C ASN A 230 -5.93 9.76 13.56
N LEU A 231 -6.71 10.08 14.59
CA LEU A 231 -7.38 11.36 14.74
C LEU A 231 -6.65 12.19 15.79
N GLN A 232 -6.30 13.41 15.40
CA GLN A 232 -5.62 14.36 16.29
C GLN A 232 -6.24 15.74 16.14
N ALA A 233 -6.21 16.52 17.22
CA ALA A 233 -6.52 17.94 17.17
C ALA A 233 -5.54 18.74 18.00
N ASN A 234 -5.12 19.88 17.46
CA ASN A 234 -4.23 20.82 18.12
C ASN A 234 -4.88 22.20 18.16
N ILE A 235 -4.68 22.88 19.25
CA ILE A 235 -5.10 24.26 19.41
C ILE A 235 -4.04 25.05 20.18
N ASN A 236 -3.78 26.27 19.71
CA ASN A 236 -3.11 27.30 20.49
C ASN A 236 -4.18 28.21 21.09
N ILE A 237 -4.16 28.36 22.38
CA ILE A 237 -5.11 29.17 23.16
C ILE A 237 -4.32 30.05 24.11
N THR A 238 -4.90 31.18 24.52
CA THR A 238 -4.28 32.12 25.48
C THR A 238 -3.71 31.42 26.72
N ASP A 239 -2.53 31.85 27.19
CA ASP A 239 -1.99 31.39 28.47
C ASP A 239 -2.95 31.77 29.62
N GLY A 240 -3.24 30.80 30.47
CA GLY A 240 -4.22 30.96 31.54
C GLY A 240 -5.65 30.54 31.18
N ALA A 241 -5.91 30.18 29.92
CA ALA A 241 -7.17 29.55 29.52
C ALA A 241 -7.42 28.29 30.35
N GLY A 242 -8.67 28.04 30.68
CA GLY A 242 -9.11 26.86 31.43
C GLY A 242 -8.95 25.57 30.63
N ASP A 243 -9.41 24.46 31.24
CA ASP A 243 -9.40 23.14 30.58
C ASP A 243 -10.35 23.14 29.37
N LEU A 244 -9.88 22.58 28.27
CA LEU A 244 -10.62 22.44 27.04
C LEU A 244 -11.07 20.98 26.85
N GLN A 245 -12.32 20.81 26.42
CA GLN A 245 -12.84 19.50 26.01
C GLN A 245 -13.77 19.65 24.80
N PHE A 246 -13.86 18.61 23.99
CA PHE A 246 -14.99 18.45 23.07
C PHE A 246 -16.20 17.92 23.87
N ASP A 247 -17.27 18.66 23.95
CA ASP A 247 -18.55 18.16 24.50
C ASP A 247 -19.16 17.15 23.54
N GLU A 248 -19.09 17.46 22.25
CA GLU A 248 -19.47 16.59 21.16
C GLU A 248 -18.58 16.90 19.95
N LEU A 249 -17.96 15.87 19.40
CA LEU A 249 -17.18 15.92 18.17
C LEU A 249 -17.80 14.95 17.17
N ILE A 250 -18.17 15.45 16.01
CA ILE A 250 -18.77 14.69 14.92
C ILE A 250 -17.79 14.72 13.75
N ILE A 251 -17.41 13.54 13.28
CA ILE A 251 -16.54 13.39 12.14
C ILE A 251 -17.29 12.61 11.07
N ASP A 252 -17.56 13.23 9.94
CA ASP A 252 -18.16 12.63 8.76
C ASP A 252 -17.08 12.28 7.75
N PHE A 253 -16.79 11.00 7.63
CA PHE A 253 -15.88 10.47 6.62
C PHE A 253 -16.61 10.27 5.29
N PRO A 254 -15.90 10.26 4.15
CA PRO A 254 -16.47 9.91 2.86
C PRO A 254 -17.19 8.57 2.89
N GLN A 255 -18.32 8.47 2.21
CA GLN A 255 -19.17 7.28 2.18
C GLN A 255 -18.44 6.00 1.72
N TYR A 256 -17.46 6.14 0.83
CA TYR A 256 -16.72 5.00 0.27
C TYR A 256 -15.75 4.33 1.25
N ILE A 257 -15.47 4.95 2.40
CA ILE A 257 -14.59 4.40 3.44
C ILE A 257 -15.45 3.56 4.39
N ILE A 258 -15.18 2.28 4.49
CA ILE A 258 -15.89 1.35 5.37
C ILE A 258 -14.97 0.96 6.53
N PHE A 259 -15.45 1.19 7.72
CA PHE A 259 -14.74 0.89 8.95
C PHE A 259 -15.11 -0.48 9.53
N ASP A 260 -14.28 -0.96 10.44
CA ASP A 260 -14.58 -2.13 11.26
C ASP A 260 -15.87 -1.92 12.08
N GLU A 261 -16.64 -2.99 12.27
CA GLU A 261 -17.92 -2.95 12.99
C GLU A 261 -17.78 -2.47 14.45
N ASN A 262 -16.60 -2.65 15.06
CA ASN A 262 -16.31 -2.22 16.43
C ASN A 262 -15.80 -0.78 16.54
N SER A 263 -15.62 -0.09 15.41
CA SER A 263 -15.10 1.30 15.35
C SER A 263 -16.04 2.34 15.96
N GLY A 264 -17.31 2.02 16.12
CA GLY A 264 -18.34 2.99 16.54
C GLY A 264 -18.77 3.95 15.43
N VAL A 265 -18.27 3.76 14.20
CA VAL A 265 -18.68 4.52 13.03
C VAL A 265 -19.98 3.97 12.48
N ILE A 266 -20.91 4.85 12.11
CA ILE A 266 -22.24 4.50 11.62
C ILE A 266 -22.48 5.08 10.23
N ASN A 267 -23.28 4.37 9.42
CA ASN A 267 -23.81 4.93 8.17
C ASN A 267 -24.78 6.08 8.49
N TYR A 268 -24.51 7.24 7.94
CA TYR A 268 -25.34 8.42 8.16
C TYR A 268 -25.80 9.01 6.83
N THR A 269 -27.04 9.48 6.79
CA THR A 269 -27.58 10.25 5.68
C THR A 269 -28.08 11.57 6.20
N ASN A 270 -27.52 12.67 5.70
CA ASN A 270 -27.98 14.00 6.07
C ASN A 270 -29.44 14.19 5.65
N PRO A 271 -30.36 14.51 6.56
CA PRO A 271 -31.78 14.63 6.26
C PRO A 271 -32.11 15.79 5.29
N GLU A 272 -31.26 16.82 5.26
CA GLU A 272 -31.46 18.01 4.45
C GLU A 272 -30.83 17.88 3.08
N THR A 273 -29.53 17.52 3.00
CA THR A 273 -28.78 17.43 1.74
C THR A 273 -28.89 16.08 1.05
N ARG A 274 -29.34 15.03 1.77
CA ARG A 274 -29.37 13.63 1.34
C ARG A 274 -27.97 13.03 1.08
N GLU A 275 -26.92 13.73 1.44
CA GLU A 275 -25.56 13.21 1.37
C GLU A 275 -25.37 12.08 2.38
N LYS A 276 -24.65 11.06 1.96
CA LYS A 276 -24.29 9.92 2.78
C LYS A 276 -22.84 10.05 3.27
N SER A 277 -22.59 9.64 4.48
CA SER A 277 -21.25 9.62 5.09
C SER A 277 -21.11 8.45 6.06
N GLN A 278 -19.88 8.20 6.47
CA GLN A 278 -19.55 7.34 7.60
C GLN A 278 -19.29 8.24 8.80
N ARG A 279 -20.17 8.21 9.80
CA ARG A 279 -20.16 9.17 10.92
C ARG A 279 -19.62 8.57 12.22
N LEU A 280 -18.63 9.22 12.78
CA LEU A 280 -18.14 8.98 14.14
C LEU A 280 -18.63 10.10 15.07
N ILE A 281 -19.21 9.75 16.21
CA ILE A 281 -19.64 10.70 17.23
C ILE A 281 -18.89 10.42 18.52
N LEU A 282 -18.12 11.40 18.99
CA LEU A 282 -17.35 11.32 20.21
C LEU A 282 -17.89 12.36 21.22
N LYS A 283 -17.98 12.00 22.51
CA LYS A 283 -18.46 12.87 23.56
C LYS A 283 -17.44 12.99 24.68
N ASN A 284 -17.39 14.16 25.29
CA ASN A 284 -16.60 14.46 26.50
C ASN A 284 -15.10 14.13 26.31
N GLN A 285 -14.54 14.55 25.19
CA GLN A 285 -13.13 14.29 24.84
C GLN A 285 -12.24 15.43 25.35
N LYS A 286 -11.38 15.13 26.33
CA LYS A 286 -10.50 16.13 26.98
C LYS A 286 -9.21 16.34 26.21
N PHE A 287 -8.79 17.59 26.13
CA PHE A 287 -7.46 17.96 25.62
C PHE A 287 -6.41 17.80 26.70
N SER A 288 -5.21 17.42 26.28
CA SER A 288 -4.02 17.41 27.12
C SER A 288 -3.27 18.73 26.96
N LYS A 289 -2.80 19.30 28.08
CA LYS A 289 -1.97 20.52 28.08
C LYS A 289 -0.52 20.14 27.76
N VAL A 290 0.00 20.63 26.64
CA VAL A 290 1.39 20.42 26.21
C VAL A 290 2.29 21.55 26.70
N SER A 291 1.81 22.78 26.58
CA SER A 291 2.50 23.98 27.09
C SER A 291 1.51 24.99 27.70
N ALA A 292 1.96 26.15 28.07
CA ALA A 292 1.10 27.22 28.56
C ALA A 292 -0.05 27.54 27.57
N THR A 293 0.29 27.57 26.30
CA THR A 293 -0.64 27.97 25.23
C THR A 293 -1.10 26.83 24.34
N GLU A 294 -0.45 25.68 24.34
CA GLU A 294 -0.75 24.57 23.43
C GLU A 294 -1.56 23.48 24.14
N ARG A 295 -2.60 23.02 23.47
CA ARG A 295 -3.43 21.88 23.87
C ARG A 295 -3.52 20.91 22.72
N THR A 296 -3.45 19.60 23.02
CA THR A 296 -3.57 18.52 22.04
C THR A 296 -4.64 17.52 22.48
N TRP A 297 -5.26 16.92 21.51
CA TRP A 297 -6.14 15.79 21.69
C TRP A 297 -5.80 14.71 20.67
N GLU A 298 -5.77 13.48 21.11
CA GLU A 298 -5.59 12.29 20.28
C GLU A 298 -6.70 11.28 20.59
N TYR A 299 -7.21 10.64 19.54
CA TYR A 299 -8.18 9.57 19.70
C TYR A 299 -7.46 8.26 19.96
N ASN A 300 -7.55 7.75 21.18
CA ASN A 300 -6.79 6.59 21.64
C ASN A 300 -7.44 5.24 21.28
N ASN A 301 -8.66 5.22 20.73
CA ASN A 301 -9.29 3.99 20.28
C ASN A 301 -8.85 3.73 18.83
N GLN A 302 -8.60 2.45 18.54
CA GLN A 302 -8.22 2.07 17.19
C GLN A 302 -9.41 2.20 16.24
N LEU A 303 -9.30 3.10 15.29
CA LEU A 303 -10.23 3.26 14.18
C LEU A 303 -9.60 2.62 12.94
N HIS A 304 -10.24 1.59 12.40
CA HIS A 304 -9.66 0.83 11.31
C HIS A 304 -10.55 0.83 10.07
N ILE A 305 -9.94 1.10 8.92
CA ILE A 305 -10.56 0.93 7.61
C ILE A 305 -10.39 -0.53 7.18
N THR A 306 -11.46 -1.16 6.74
CA THR A 306 -11.48 -2.56 6.27
C THR A 306 -11.70 -2.68 4.78
N LYS A 307 -12.41 -1.71 4.19
CA LYS A 307 -12.86 -1.75 2.78
C LYS A 307 -13.03 -0.33 2.24
N LEU A 308 -12.77 -0.17 0.94
CA LEU A 308 -13.21 1.00 0.17
C LEU A 308 -14.29 0.55 -0.81
N ASP A 309 -15.44 1.21 -0.80
CA ASP A 309 -16.60 0.84 -1.63
C ASP A 309 -16.92 1.94 -2.64
N PHE A 310 -16.69 1.65 -3.92
CA PHE A 310 -16.88 2.57 -5.03
C PHE A 310 -18.13 2.25 -5.86
N THR A 311 -19.06 1.49 -5.30
CA THR A 311 -20.28 1.03 -5.99
C THR A 311 -21.17 2.19 -6.43
N ASP A 312 -21.09 3.34 -5.76
CA ASP A 312 -21.85 4.54 -6.11
C ASP A 312 -21.25 5.21 -7.35
N ARG A 313 -22.12 5.66 -8.26
CA ARG A 313 -21.73 6.26 -9.55
C ARG A 313 -20.84 7.51 -9.42
N GLU A 314 -20.85 8.16 -8.27
CA GLU A 314 -20.02 9.32 -7.99
C GLU A 314 -18.51 9.00 -7.96
N PHE A 315 -18.14 7.72 -7.83
CA PHE A 315 -16.75 7.28 -7.64
C PHE A 315 -16.18 6.55 -8.86
N GLN A 316 -16.67 6.83 -10.08
CA GLN A 316 -16.32 6.05 -11.28
C GLN A 316 -14.91 6.26 -11.85
N ASN A 317 -14.18 7.28 -11.51
CA ASN A 317 -12.84 7.56 -12.07
C ASN A 317 -11.75 7.46 -11.01
N ILE A 318 -11.62 6.27 -10.44
CA ILE A 318 -10.67 6.00 -9.36
C ILE A 318 -9.38 5.31 -9.81
N LEU A 319 -9.25 5.03 -11.11
CA LEU A 319 -8.02 4.51 -11.71
C LEU A 319 -7.42 5.56 -12.66
N THR A 320 -6.10 5.74 -12.55
CA THR A 320 -5.33 6.54 -13.50
C THR A 320 -5.11 5.79 -14.81
N GLU A 321 -4.60 6.48 -15.84
CA GLU A 321 -4.12 5.85 -17.08
C GLU A 321 -2.97 4.86 -16.81
N ASP A 322 -2.17 5.07 -15.76
CA ASP A 322 -1.10 4.19 -15.31
C ASP A 322 -1.58 3.07 -14.38
N HIS A 323 -2.88 2.84 -14.27
CA HIS A 323 -3.50 1.82 -13.41
C HIS A 323 -3.19 1.97 -11.91
N LYS A 324 -3.16 3.20 -11.43
CA LYS A 324 -3.05 3.48 -10.00
C LYS A 324 -4.42 3.84 -9.42
N LEU A 325 -4.68 3.34 -8.21
CA LEU A 325 -5.87 3.72 -7.46
C LEU A 325 -5.72 5.15 -6.94
N ILE A 326 -6.64 6.02 -7.32
CA ILE A 326 -6.77 7.37 -6.76
C ILE A 326 -8.09 7.45 -6.00
N LEU A 327 -8.01 7.88 -4.74
CA LEU A 327 -9.23 8.14 -3.98
C LEU A 327 -9.90 9.44 -4.46
N PRO A 328 -11.24 9.47 -4.51
CA PRO A 328 -11.97 10.70 -4.75
C PRO A 328 -11.57 11.78 -3.75
N GLU A 329 -11.39 13.01 -4.22
CA GLU A 329 -11.05 14.17 -3.36
C GLU A 329 -12.24 14.54 -2.47
N LYS A 330 -12.51 13.74 -1.45
CA LYS A 330 -13.45 14.08 -0.38
C LYS A 330 -12.71 14.15 0.94
N ASN A 331 -12.90 15.27 1.63
CA ASN A 331 -12.34 15.49 2.95
C ASN A 331 -13.26 14.88 4.02
N ALA A 332 -12.70 14.51 5.14
CA ALA A 332 -13.52 14.31 6.34
C ALA A 332 -14.04 15.68 6.82
N VAL A 333 -15.29 15.76 7.15
CA VAL A 333 -15.92 16.99 7.71
C VAL A 333 -16.00 16.83 9.21
N ILE A 334 -15.47 17.83 9.93
CA ILE A 334 -15.41 17.83 11.38
C ILE A 334 -16.28 18.97 11.89
N THR A 335 -17.28 18.62 12.70
CA THR A 335 -18.18 19.58 13.37
C THR A 335 -18.30 19.22 14.84
N GLY A 336 -18.84 20.10 15.63
CA GLY A 336 -19.07 19.80 17.03
C GLY A 336 -19.05 21.03 17.92
N ARG A 337 -19.00 20.80 19.22
CA ARG A 337 -18.93 21.82 20.24
C ARG A 337 -17.78 21.51 21.18
N ALA A 338 -17.07 22.58 21.54
CA ALA A 338 -16.05 22.52 22.58
C ALA A 338 -16.45 23.41 23.76
N SER A 339 -16.10 23.01 24.95
CA SER A 339 -16.21 23.83 26.14
C SER A 339 -14.83 24.13 26.72
N VAL A 340 -14.71 25.38 27.20
CA VAL A 340 -13.53 25.85 27.93
C VAL A 340 -14.02 26.16 29.36
N SER A 341 -13.35 25.59 30.37
CA SER A 341 -13.65 25.94 31.74
C SER A 341 -13.23 27.38 32.06
N SER A 342 -13.70 27.97 33.18
CA SER A 342 -13.34 29.34 33.55
C SER A 342 -11.83 29.56 33.56
N GLY A 343 -11.39 30.67 32.99
CA GLY A 343 -9.98 31.03 32.85
C GLY A 343 -9.79 32.37 32.19
N ASN A 344 -8.53 32.75 31.93
CA ASN A 344 -8.18 33.94 31.18
C ASN A 344 -8.04 33.60 29.70
N ILE A 345 -8.70 34.37 28.84
CA ILE A 345 -8.68 34.15 27.39
C ILE A 345 -8.70 35.51 26.69
N ASN A 346 -8.12 35.59 25.50
CA ASN A 346 -8.24 36.78 24.67
C ASN A 346 -9.56 36.81 23.90
N LEU A 347 -9.92 37.93 23.31
CA LEU A 347 -11.18 38.10 22.60
C LEU A 347 -11.25 37.27 21.32
N ASP A 348 -10.11 37.11 20.62
CA ASP A 348 -10.04 36.34 19.40
C ASP A 348 -10.31 34.85 19.68
N ASP A 349 -9.66 34.28 20.70
CA ASP A 349 -9.90 32.90 21.13
C ASP A 349 -11.34 32.68 21.66
N LEU A 350 -11.94 33.70 22.30
CA LEU A 350 -13.32 33.63 22.75
C LEU A 350 -14.33 33.60 21.59
N GLN A 351 -14.04 34.33 20.51
CA GLN A 351 -14.92 34.43 19.34
C GLN A 351 -14.66 33.34 18.30
N ASN A 352 -13.40 32.92 18.15
CA ASN A 352 -12.93 32.04 17.09
C ASN A 352 -12.02 30.96 17.66
N LEU A 353 -12.61 29.97 18.36
CA LEU A 353 -11.85 28.83 18.87
C LEU A 353 -11.33 27.99 17.69
N ASN A 354 -10.10 28.25 17.27
CA ASN A 354 -9.52 27.64 16.05
C ASN A 354 -8.85 26.31 16.37
N VAL A 355 -9.63 25.23 16.29
CA VAL A 355 -9.14 23.87 16.47
C VAL A 355 -8.65 23.33 15.12
N LYS A 356 -7.37 22.97 15.04
CA LYS A 356 -6.80 22.29 13.87
C LYS A 356 -6.91 20.78 14.09
N ALA A 357 -7.83 20.16 13.40
CA ALA A 357 -7.99 18.70 13.41
C ALA A 357 -7.32 18.07 12.18
N SER A 358 -6.70 16.91 12.37
CA SER A 358 -6.10 16.10 11.31
C SER A 358 -6.62 14.67 11.38
N VAL A 359 -6.74 14.07 10.21
CA VAL A 359 -7.07 12.66 10.00
C VAL A 359 -5.92 12.07 9.21
N ASN A 360 -5.15 11.19 9.85
CA ASN A 360 -4.02 10.51 9.21
C ASN A 360 -4.38 9.04 9.02
N VAL A 361 -4.33 8.57 7.78
CA VAL A 361 -4.55 7.17 7.43
C VAL A 361 -3.18 6.52 7.21
N GLU A 362 -2.93 5.40 7.88
CA GLU A 362 -1.72 4.62 7.63
C GLU A 362 -1.74 4.00 6.23
N GLN A 363 -0.58 3.53 5.76
CA GLN A 363 -0.46 2.91 4.44
C GLN A 363 -1.47 1.77 4.28
N MET A 364 -2.32 1.85 3.24
CA MET A 364 -3.31 0.85 2.92
C MET A 364 -2.68 -0.29 2.10
N ASN A 365 -2.76 -1.51 2.62
CA ASN A 365 -2.40 -2.70 1.88
C ASN A 365 -3.67 -3.35 1.32
N ILE A 366 -3.82 -3.36 0.00
CA ILE A 366 -4.98 -3.97 -0.65
C ILE A 366 -4.77 -5.48 -0.74
N GLN A 367 -5.77 -6.25 -0.32
CA GLN A 367 -5.80 -7.70 -0.43
C GLN A 367 -6.62 -8.15 -1.64
N LEU A 368 -7.88 -7.73 -1.69
CA LEU A 368 -8.82 -8.11 -2.73
C LEU A 368 -9.41 -6.88 -3.39
N ALA A 369 -9.74 -7.00 -4.65
CA ALA A 369 -10.56 -6.03 -5.35
C ALA A 369 -11.67 -6.73 -6.13
N ALA A 370 -12.86 -6.14 -6.16
CA ALA A 370 -13.84 -6.48 -7.19
C ALA A 370 -13.72 -5.46 -8.31
N GLY A 371 -13.42 -5.96 -9.49
CA GLY A 371 -13.20 -5.12 -10.66
C GLY A 371 -13.79 -5.70 -11.94
N GLU A 372 -13.95 -4.86 -12.96
CA GLU A 372 -14.25 -5.30 -14.30
C GLU A 372 -12.97 -5.81 -14.97
N VAL A 373 -12.94 -7.09 -15.32
CA VAL A 373 -11.79 -7.73 -15.93
C VAL A 373 -11.70 -7.40 -17.41
N ASN A 374 -10.50 -7.08 -17.89
CA ASN A 374 -10.21 -6.93 -19.31
C ASN A 374 -9.97 -8.31 -19.94
N GLU A 375 -10.91 -8.79 -20.73
CA GLU A 375 -10.84 -10.10 -21.40
C GLU A 375 -9.68 -10.19 -22.39
N ASP A 376 -9.20 -9.07 -22.94
CA ASP A 376 -8.12 -9.02 -23.93
C ASP A 376 -6.71 -9.22 -23.33
N VAL A 377 -6.58 -9.24 -22.01
CA VAL A 377 -5.27 -9.28 -21.33
C VAL A 377 -4.79 -10.69 -20.99
N ILE A 378 -5.64 -11.73 -21.12
CA ILE A 378 -5.22 -13.12 -20.99
C ILE A 378 -4.62 -13.56 -22.33
N SER A 379 -3.50 -12.96 -22.72
CA SER A 379 -2.90 -13.13 -24.06
C SER A 379 -1.70 -14.08 -24.09
N ASP A 380 -1.12 -14.39 -22.94
CA ASP A 380 0.04 -15.27 -22.89
C ASP A 380 -0.39 -16.72 -22.79
N ASN A 381 -0.01 -17.50 -23.79
CA ASN A 381 -0.14 -18.95 -23.76
C ASN A 381 1.05 -19.53 -22.99
N PRO A 382 0.93 -19.86 -21.70
CA PRO A 382 2.04 -20.42 -20.95
C PRO A 382 2.41 -21.78 -21.51
N HIS A 383 3.71 -22.06 -21.59
CA HIS A 383 4.23 -23.36 -21.97
C HIS A 383 5.23 -23.86 -20.93
N THR A 384 5.27 -25.16 -20.77
CA THR A 384 6.25 -25.84 -19.94
C THR A 384 6.81 -27.03 -20.68
N SER A 385 8.00 -27.48 -20.30
CA SER A 385 8.64 -28.65 -20.89
C SER A 385 9.00 -29.65 -19.81
N ILE A 386 8.55 -30.89 -20.00
CA ILE A 386 8.98 -32.01 -19.19
C ILE A 386 10.11 -32.71 -19.93
N ASN A 387 11.30 -32.70 -19.37
CA ASN A 387 12.44 -33.45 -19.91
C ASN A 387 12.37 -34.87 -19.33
N LEU A 388 12.38 -35.87 -20.22
CA LEU A 388 12.38 -37.28 -19.84
C LEU A 388 13.79 -37.84 -19.61
N GLY A 389 14.80 -36.95 -19.67
CA GLY A 389 16.18 -37.27 -19.34
C GLY A 389 16.82 -38.30 -20.24
N ASP A 390 17.67 -39.12 -19.65
CA ASP A 390 18.50 -40.09 -20.36
C ASP A 390 17.71 -41.35 -20.83
N LEU A 391 16.38 -41.35 -20.78
CA LEU A 391 15.57 -42.53 -21.13
C LEU A 391 15.79 -42.88 -22.63
N SER A 392 15.94 -41.92 -23.51
CA SER A 392 16.22 -42.10 -24.90
C SER A 392 17.65 -42.60 -25.18
N ASP A 393 18.55 -42.46 -24.23
CA ASP A 393 19.93 -43.00 -24.36
C ASP A 393 19.95 -44.53 -24.18
N TYR A 394 19.03 -45.04 -23.39
CA TYR A 394 18.89 -46.49 -23.16
C TYR A 394 17.92 -47.17 -24.12
N LEU A 395 16.85 -46.48 -24.53
CA LEU A 395 15.82 -47.01 -25.41
C LEU A 395 16.03 -46.49 -26.83
N LYS A 396 16.49 -47.37 -27.72
CA LYS A 396 16.87 -47.02 -29.08
C LYS A 396 15.67 -46.94 -30.02
N GLU A 397 15.91 -46.47 -31.24
CA GLU A 397 14.91 -46.40 -32.32
C GLU A 397 14.18 -47.73 -32.49
N GLY A 398 12.85 -47.64 -32.60
CA GLY A 398 11.99 -48.83 -32.63
C GLY A 398 11.44 -49.22 -31.27
N SER A 399 11.90 -48.60 -30.17
CA SER A 399 11.29 -48.77 -28.85
C SER A 399 9.91 -48.13 -28.80
N ALA A 400 8.96 -48.80 -28.20
CA ALA A 400 7.62 -48.31 -27.94
C ALA A 400 7.23 -48.59 -26.50
N LEU A 401 6.87 -47.52 -25.74
CA LEU A 401 6.40 -47.64 -24.37
C LEU A 401 4.88 -47.64 -24.35
N TYR A 402 4.30 -48.57 -23.63
CA TYR A 402 2.90 -48.57 -23.30
C TYR A 402 2.77 -48.59 -21.76
N LEU A 403 2.46 -47.43 -21.20
CA LEU A 403 2.42 -47.23 -19.73
C LEU A 403 0.98 -46.91 -19.29
N PRO A 404 0.15 -47.93 -19.03
CA PRO A 404 -1.30 -47.74 -18.79
C PRO A 404 -1.64 -46.98 -17.50
N ASN A 405 -0.68 -46.81 -16.60
CA ASN A 405 -0.86 -46.10 -15.35
C ASN A 405 -0.19 -44.71 -15.36
N ALA A 406 0.36 -44.27 -16.49
CA ALA A 406 0.89 -42.90 -16.62
C ALA A 406 -0.23 -41.86 -16.46
N ASN A 407 0.04 -40.82 -15.71
CA ASN A 407 -0.89 -39.74 -15.50
C ASN A 407 -0.16 -38.39 -15.28
N PHE A 408 -0.82 -37.29 -15.57
CA PHE A 408 -0.38 -35.95 -15.23
C PHE A 408 -1.30 -35.38 -14.17
N GLN A 409 -0.73 -34.95 -13.06
CA GLN A 409 -1.44 -34.29 -11.98
C GLN A 409 -1.19 -32.79 -12.07
N LEU A 410 -2.26 -32.02 -12.18
CA LEU A 410 -2.21 -30.57 -12.30
C LEU A 410 -2.87 -29.96 -11.06
N THR A 411 -2.20 -28.99 -10.47
CA THR A 411 -2.77 -28.17 -9.41
C THR A 411 -2.80 -26.74 -9.91
N ALA A 412 -4.00 -26.19 -10.08
CA ALA A 412 -4.21 -24.83 -10.56
C ALA A 412 -4.73 -23.94 -9.43
N THR A 413 -4.09 -22.80 -9.22
CA THR A 413 -4.49 -21.79 -8.24
C THR A 413 -4.98 -20.55 -8.96
N ASN A 414 -6.26 -20.22 -8.78
CA ASN A 414 -6.92 -19.10 -9.44
C ASN A 414 -7.31 -18.03 -8.41
N PRO A 415 -6.63 -16.86 -8.39
CA PRO A 415 -6.99 -15.74 -7.54
C PRO A 415 -8.10 -14.85 -8.12
N ILE A 416 -8.63 -15.19 -9.30
CA ILE A 416 -9.59 -14.36 -10.02
C ILE A 416 -10.98 -14.96 -9.88
N GLY A 417 -12.00 -14.10 -9.72
CA GLY A 417 -13.41 -14.50 -9.65
C GLY A 417 -14.01 -14.99 -10.99
N VAL A 418 -13.17 -15.28 -11.99
CA VAL A 418 -13.59 -15.80 -13.30
C VAL A 418 -13.13 -17.24 -13.41
N PRO A 419 -14.02 -18.19 -13.73
CA PRO A 419 -13.59 -19.55 -14.10
C PRO A 419 -12.82 -19.49 -15.43
N ILE A 420 -11.73 -20.25 -15.51
CA ILE A 420 -10.85 -20.26 -16.68
C ILE A 420 -10.89 -21.64 -17.32
N ASN A 421 -11.30 -21.70 -18.58
CA ASN A 421 -11.14 -22.88 -19.40
C ASN A 421 -9.69 -22.93 -19.91
N VAL A 422 -9.07 -24.10 -19.82
CA VAL A 422 -7.70 -24.29 -20.32
C VAL A 422 -7.70 -25.48 -21.26
N ASP A 423 -7.34 -25.22 -22.51
CA ASP A 423 -7.07 -26.26 -23.48
C ASP A 423 -5.58 -26.56 -23.44
N LEU A 424 -5.24 -27.83 -23.16
CA LEU A 424 -3.87 -28.31 -23.11
C LEU A 424 -3.47 -29.00 -24.40
N ILE A 425 -2.26 -28.72 -24.88
CA ILE A 425 -1.67 -29.35 -26.04
C ILE A 425 -0.34 -29.96 -25.64
N PHE A 426 -0.23 -31.29 -25.80
CA PHE A 426 0.98 -32.03 -25.51
C PHE A 426 1.72 -32.34 -26.80
N THR A 427 2.94 -31.84 -26.96
CA THR A 427 3.77 -32.09 -28.12
C THR A 427 5.03 -32.83 -27.68
N PRO A 428 5.11 -34.15 -27.93
CA PRO A 428 6.34 -34.93 -27.71
C PRO A 428 7.38 -34.60 -28.75
N TYR A 429 8.64 -34.42 -28.35
CA TYR A 429 9.78 -34.14 -29.18
C TYR A 429 10.83 -35.25 -29.09
N LYS A 430 11.46 -35.58 -30.19
CA LYS A 430 12.63 -36.45 -30.26
C LYS A 430 13.66 -35.87 -31.20
N ASN A 431 14.91 -35.76 -30.75
CA ASN A 431 16.00 -35.13 -31.49
C ASN A 431 15.60 -33.73 -32.03
N GLY A 432 14.87 -32.93 -31.24
CA GLY A 432 14.39 -31.60 -31.59
C GLY A 432 13.24 -31.54 -32.61
N ASN A 433 12.69 -32.70 -33.02
CA ASN A 433 11.57 -32.77 -33.96
C ASN A 433 10.29 -33.22 -33.23
N PRO A 434 9.14 -32.63 -33.54
CA PRO A 434 7.87 -33.05 -32.96
C PRO A 434 7.46 -34.43 -33.53
N LEU A 435 7.08 -35.35 -32.63
CA LEU A 435 6.62 -36.70 -33.02
C LEU A 435 5.15 -36.70 -33.47
N ALA A 436 4.38 -35.69 -33.07
CA ALA A 436 2.97 -35.53 -33.46
C ALA A 436 2.77 -34.13 -34.05
N SER A 437 2.37 -34.01 -35.30
CA SER A 437 2.04 -32.75 -35.92
C SER A 437 0.71 -32.20 -35.35
N GLY A 438 0.73 -30.99 -34.81
CA GLY A 438 -0.46 -30.35 -34.22
C GLY A 438 -0.75 -30.68 -32.77
N GLY A 439 0.13 -31.48 -32.11
CA GLY A 439 0.03 -31.84 -30.71
C GLY A 439 -1.13 -32.81 -30.40
N LEU A 440 -1.14 -33.33 -29.19
CA LEU A 440 -2.17 -34.26 -28.65
C LEU A 440 -2.95 -33.55 -27.56
N ARG A 441 -4.24 -33.77 -27.49
CA ARG A 441 -5.15 -33.05 -26.56
C ARG A 441 -5.90 -34.02 -25.66
N PRO A 442 -6.17 -33.63 -24.39
CA PRO A 442 -7.15 -34.33 -23.58
C PRO A 442 -8.54 -34.31 -24.22
N ASP A 443 -9.36 -35.29 -23.88
CA ASP A 443 -10.72 -35.45 -24.46
C ASP A 443 -11.72 -34.39 -23.95
N LYS A 444 -11.35 -33.65 -22.89
CA LYS A 444 -12.17 -32.62 -22.25
C LYS A 444 -11.34 -31.40 -21.88
N THR A 445 -11.86 -30.22 -22.12
CA THR A 445 -11.30 -28.96 -21.63
C THR A 445 -11.30 -28.93 -20.11
N MET A 446 -10.22 -28.51 -19.51
CA MET A 446 -10.09 -28.33 -18.07
C MET A 446 -10.71 -26.97 -17.66
N THR A 447 -11.53 -26.95 -16.62
CA THR A 447 -12.09 -25.69 -16.10
C THR A 447 -11.54 -25.43 -14.69
N ILE A 448 -10.71 -24.42 -14.55
CA ILE A 448 -10.20 -23.96 -13.26
C ILE A 448 -11.31 -23.13 -12.61
N ALA A 449 -11.68 -23.49 -11.39
CA ALA A 449 -12.78 -22.84 -10.68
C ALA A 449 -12.44 -21.36 -10.32
N ALA A 450 -13.45 -20.51 -10.31
CA ALA A 450 -13.33 -19.14 -9.88
C ALA A 450 -13.07 -19.04 -8.38
N TYR A 451 -12.35 -18.01 -7.99
CA TYR A 451 -12.29 -17.58 -6.59
C TYR A 451 -13.59 -16.82 -6.28
N ASP A 452 -14.40 -17.32 -5.39
CA ASP A 452 -15.75 -16.81 -5.07
C ASP A 452 -15.91 -16.36 -3.61
N ASP A 453 -14.86 -16.45 -2.79
CA ASP A 453 -14.91 -16.04 -1.40
C ASP A 453 -14.76 -14.51 -1.26
N LEU A 454 -15.84 -13.83 -0.89
CA LEU A 454 -15.87 -12.39 -0.61
C LEU A 454 -15.32 -12.03 0.79
N ASN A 455 -15.13 -13.02 1.65
CA ASN A 455 -14.63 -12.87 3.01
C ASN A 455 -13.57 -13.93 3.36
N PRO A 456 -12.48 -14.03 2.58
CA PRO A 456 -11.46 -15.03 2.84
C PRO A 456 -10.82 -14.81 4.22
N SER A 457 -10.43 -15.90 4.86
CA SER A 457 -9.43 -15.82 5.92
C SER A 457 -8.13 -15.23 5.33
N GLU A 458 -7.29 -14.59 6.13
CA GLU A 458 -6.03 -13.97 5.63
C GLU A 458 -5.13 -14.94 4.83
N GLU A 459 -5.35 -16.26 4.96
CA GLU A 459 -4.59 -17.32 4.32
C GLU A 459 -5.19 -17.80 2.98
N GLU A 460 -6.51 -17.64 2.76
CA GLU A 460 -7.19 -18.14 1.56
C GLU A 460 -7.61 -16.99 0.64
N THR A 461 -6.76 -16.68 -0.34
CA THR A 461 -6.99 -15.61 -1.32
C THR A 461 -7.10 -16.13 -2.75
N ALA A 462 -7.21 -17.44 -2.95
CA ALA A 462 -7.33 -18.06 -4.26
C ALA A 462 -8.03 -19.42 -4.19
N LYS A 463 -8.71 -19.79 -5.28
CA LYS A 463 -9.33 -21.12 -5.42
C LYS A 463 -8.32 -22.11 -6.00
N THR A 464 -8.14 -23.23 -5.34
CA THR A 464 -7.31 -24.32 -5.85
C THR A 464 -8.19 -25.37 -6.50
N SER A 465 -7.87 -25.75 -7.75
CA SER A 465 -8.45 -26.85 -8.51
C SER A 465 -7.39 -27.91 -8.79
N LYS A 466 -7.72 -29.19 -8.60
CA LYS A 466 -6.80 -30.29 -8.85
C LYS A 466 -7.36 -31.21 -9.91
N PHE A 467 -6.54 -31.51 -10.91
CA PHE A 467 -6.93 -32.35 -12.05
C PHE A 467 -5.95 -33.50 -12.23
N ILE A 468 -6.49 -34.64 -12.67
CA ILE A 468 -5.66 -35.75 -13.10
C ILE A 468 -6.01 -36.09 -14.56
N LEU A 469 -5.03 -35.96 -15.42
CA LEU A 469 -5.12 -36.37 -16.82
C LEU A 469 -4.58 -37.75 -16.98
N ALA A 470 -5.45 -38.70 -17.35
CA ALA A 470 -5.09 -40.09 -17.46
C ALA A 470 -5.93 -40.80 -18.52
N THR A 471 -5.51 -41.99 -18.90
CA THR A 471 -6.31 -42.83 -19.80
C THR A 471 -7.67 -43.21 -19.17
N PRO A 472 -8.72 -43.45 -19.98
CA PRO A 472 -10.01 -43.89 -19.47
C PRO A 472 -9.92 -45.17 -18.62
N GLU A 473 -8.99 -46.06 -18.95
CA GLU A 473 -8.77 -47.29 -18.18
C GLU A 473 -8.17 -47.01 -16.80
N TYR A 474 -7.29 -46.05 -16.67
CA TYR A 474 -6.75 -45.62 -15.37
C TYR A 474 -7.86 -44.99 -14.52
N ILE A 475 -8.64 -44.07 -15.10
CA ILE A 475 -9.73 -43.37 -14.40
C ILE A 475 -10.77 -44.38 -13.89
N ALA A 476 -11.08 -45.42 -14.67
CA ALA A 476 -12.05 -46.43 -14.28
C ALA A 476 -11.64 -47.25 -13.03
N LYS A 477 -10.35 -47.33 -12.70
CA LYS A 477 -9.84 -47.97 -11.50
C LYS A 477 -9.99 -47.12 -10.24
N GLY A 478 -10.32 -45.85 -10.37
CA GLY A 478 -10.41 -44.86 -9.31
C GLY A 478 -9.25 -43.86 -9.35
N ILE A 479 -9.54 -42.61 -8.99
CA ILE A 479 -8.58 -41.51 -8.93
C ILE A 479 -8.37 -41.09 -7.47
N PRO A 480 -7.26 -40.40 -7.16
CA PRO A 480 -7.02 -39.84 -5.83
C PRO A 480 -8.13 -38.88 -5.41
N GLU A 481 -8.43 -38.85 -4.12
CA GLU A 481 -9.43 -37.97 -3.53
C GLU A 481 -9.06 -36.51 -3.77
N GLY A 482 -10.05 -35.67 -4.09
CA GLY A 482 -9.89 -34.23 -4.33
C GLY A 482 -9.41 -33.85 -5.73
N PHE A 483 -9.22 -34.85 -6.63
CA PHE A 483 -8.90 -34.59 -8.03
C PHE A 483 -10.15 -34.72 -8.93
N GLU A 484 -10.23 -33.86 -9.97
CA GLU A 484 -11.15 -34.03 -11.09
C GLU A 484 -10.46 -34.84 -12.20
N ALA A 485 -11.16 -35.85 -12.72
CA ALA A 485 -10.66 -36.66 -13.82
C ALA A 485 -10.83 -35.94 -15.15
N ILE A 486 -9.74 -35.81 -15.91
CA ILE A 486 -9.73 -35.33 -17.29
C ILE A 486 -9.27 -36.51 -18.17
N PRO A 487 -10.20 -37.14 -18.90
CA PRO A 487 -9.84 -38.25 -19.80
C PRO A 487 -8.87 -37.77 -20.89
N PHE A 488 -7.86 -38.59 -21.15
CA PHE A 488 -6.88 -38.36 -22.20
C PHE A 488 -6.62 -39.66 -22.96
N SER A 489 -7.51 -39.98 -23.91
CA SER A 489 -7.46 -41.21 -24.69
C SER A 489 -6.16 -41.36 -25.49
N GLN A 490 -5.54 -40.28 -25.91
CA GLN A 490 -4.30 -40.25 -26.65
C GLN A 490 -3.04 -40.15 -25.78
N LEU A 491 -3.15 -40.26 -24.46
CA LEU A 491 -2.03 -40.14 -23.52
C LEU A 491 -0.88 -41.08 -23.86
N GLN A 492 -1.21 -42.33 -24.26
CA GLN A 492 -0.18 -43.31 -24.67
C GLN A 492 0.64 -42.82 -25.88
N SER A 493 0.02 -42.07 -26.78
CA SER A 493 0.73 -41.50 -27.96
C SER A 493 1.73 -40.40 -27.59
N VAL A 494 1.58 -39.77 -26.45
CA VAL A 494 2.53 -38.77 -25.93
C VAL A 494 3.85 -39.41 -25.55
N ILE A 495 3.84 -40.64 -25.01
CA ILE A 495 5.01 -41.30 -24.44
C ILE A 495 5.49 -42.50 -25.27
N LYS A 496 4.66 -42.99 -26.20
CA LYS A 496 4.87 -44.25 -26.95
C LYS A 496 6.25 -44.34 -27.60
N ASP A 497 6.63 -43.33 -28.34
CA ASP A 497 7.86 -43.37 -29.16
C ASP A 497 9.10 -42.88 -28.41
N VAL A 498 9.04 -42.91 -27.06
CA VAL A 498 10.13 -42.51 -26.15
C VAL A 498 10.67 -41.11 -26.52
N PRO A 499 9.89 -40.05 -26.29
CA PRO A 499 10.35 -38.70 -26.55
C PRO A 499 11.47 -38.27 -25.60
N ASP A 500 12.31 -37.31 -26.04
CA ASP A 500 13.33 -36.69 -25.21
C ASP A 500 12.68 -35.66 -24.25
N SER A 501 11.65 -34.98 -24.78
CA SER A 501 10.88 -34.01 -24.00
C SER A 501 9.41 -33.95 -24.44
N ILE A 502 8.56 -33.47 -23.56
CA ILE A 502 7.16 -33.18 -23.85
C ILE A 502 6.92 -31.72 -23.55
N VAL A 503 6.57 -30.94 -24.57
CA VAL A 503 6.13 -29.55 -24.43
C VAL A 503 4.63 -29.57 -24.18
N ILE A 504 4.19 -28.82 -23.14
CA ILE A 504 2.79 -28.63 -22.79
C ILE A 504 2.48 -27.16 -22.99
N ASP A 505 1.63 -26.85 -23.97
CA ASP A 505 1.08 -25.53 -24.18
C ASP A 505 -0.30 -25.45 -23.53
N ALA A 506 -0.55 -24.38 -22.79
CA ALA A 506 -1.84 -24.10 -22.19
C ALA A 506 -2.46 -22.89 -22.88
N ILE A 507 -3.71 -23.05 -23.35
CA ILE A 507 -4.47 -21.94 -23.97
C ILE A 507 -5.62 -21.60 -23.01
N PRO A 508 -5.42 -20.59 -22.14
CA PRO A 508 -6.46 -20.16 -21.22
C PRO A 508 -7.51 -19.31 -21.95
N THR A 509 -8.76 -19.54 -21.63
CA THR A 509 -9.89 -18.71 -22.09
C THR A 509 -10.82 -18.45 -20.91
N PRO A 510 -11.18 -17.19 -20.62
CA PRO A 510 -12.16 -16.89 -19.60
C PRO A 510 -13.49 -17.58 -19.94
N LYS A 511 -14.07 -18.21 -18.96
CA LYS A 511 -15.43 -18.76 -19.12
C LYS A 511 -16.40 -17.66 -18.75
N ALA A 512 -17.17 -17.14 -19.73
CA ALA A 512 -18.21 -16.17 -19.47
C ALA A 512 -19.19 -16.69 -18.40
N VAL A 513 -19.37 -15.92 -17.33
CA VAL A 513 -20.40 -16.14 -16.33
C VAL A 513 -21.58 -15.26 -16.72
N GLU A 514 -22.73 -15.85 -17.03
CA GLU A 514 -23.92 -15.09 -17.42
C GLU A 514 -24.29 -14.07 -16.33
N GLY A 515 -24.26 -12.78 -16.67
CA GLY A 515 -24.88 -11.69 -15.91
C GLY A 515 -23.99 -10.83 -15.04
N GLU A 516 -22.71 -11.13 -14.84
CA GLU A 516 -21.82 -10.31 -14.00
C GLU A 516 -20.47 -10.02 -14.66
N ASN A 517 -20.18 -8.73 -14.94
CA ASN A 517 -18.87 -8.28 -15.41
C ASN A 517 -17.89 -7.97 -14.28
N TRP A 518 -18.29 -8.14 -13.02
CA TRP A 518 -17.48 -7.81 -11.84
C TRP A 518 -16.92 -9.06 -11.19
N HIS A 519 -15.61 -9.13 -11.09
CA HIS A 519 -14.89 -10.29 -10.61
C HIS A 519 -13.98 -9.93 -9.46
N THR A 520 -13.84 -10.82 -8.49
CA THR A 520 -12.91 -10.66 -7.37
C THR A 520 -11.51 -11.08 -7.79
N VAL A 521 -10.51 -10.26 -7.44
CA VAL A 521 -9.10 -10.47 -7.76
C VAL A 521 -8.25 -10.30 -6.51
N ASP A 522 -7.30 -11.20 -6.29
CA ASP A 522 -6.30 -11.07 -5.23
C ASP A 522 -5.14 -10.19 -5.70
N LEU A 523 -5.02 -8.98 -5.14
CA LEU A 523 -3.97 -8.02 -5.45
C LEU A 523 -2.72 -8.18 -4.55
N SER A 524 -2.79 -8.99 -3.50
CA SER A 524 -1.70 -9.16 -2.54
C SER A 524 -0.51 -9.95 -3.09
N LYS A 525 -0.71 -10.69 -4.19
CA LYS A 525 0.30 -11.59 -4.80
C LYS A 525 0.98 -11.01 -6.05
N GLY A 526 0.92 -9.70 -6.24
CA GLY A 526 1.70 -9.02 -7.29
C GLY A 526 1.21 -9.27 -8.72
N GLY A 527 -0.07 -9.51 -8.91
CA GLY A 527 -0.70 -9.73 -10.19
C GLY A 527 -1.68 -10.90 -10.15
N SER A 528 -2.69 -10.84 -11.02
CA SER A 528 -3.73 -11.86 -11.11
C SER A 528 -3.27 -13.06 -11.93
N GLN A 529 -2.13 -13.66 -11.56
CA GLN A 529 -1.60 -14.82 -12.29
C GLN A 529 -2.26 -16.11 -11.81
N VAL A 530 -2.81 -16.85 -12.76
CA VAL A 530 -3.19 -18.24 -12.51
C VAL A 530 -1.93 -19.10 -12.54
N LEU A 531 -1.66 -19.76 -11.43
CA LEU A 531 -0.52 -20.65 -11.33
C LEU A 531 -0.98 -22.10 -11.61
N ILE A 532 -0.26 -22.80 -12.46
CA ILE A 532 -0.51 -24.21 -12.78
C ILE A 532 0.78 -24.97 -12.54
N ASP A 533 0.76 -25.86 -11.53
CA ASP A 533 1.83 -26.81 -11.25
C ASP A 533 1.48 -28.15 -11.93
N CYS A 534 2.42 -28.69 -12.69
CA CYS A 534 2.26 -29.98 -13.35
C CYS A 534 3.26 -31.00 -12.78
N ASN A 535 2.76 -32.13 -12.33
CA ASN A 535 3.56 -33.26 -11.92
C ASN A 535 3.22 -34.48 -12.80
N ALA A 536 4.22 -35.04 -13.48
CA ALA A 536 4.06 -36.25 -14.26
C ALA A 536 4.36 -37.49 -13.36
N ASP A 537 3.36 -38.31 -13.18
CA ASP A 537 3.53 -39.63 -12.53
C ASP A 537 3.54 -40.72 -13.62
N VAL A 538 4.72 -41.23 -13.90
CA VAL A 538 4.93 -42.23 -14.93
C VAL A 538 5.51 -43.52 -14.30
N PRO A 539 4.66 -44.27 -13.59
CA PRO A 539 5.12 -45.56 -13.03
C PRO A 539 5.47 -46.53 -14.17
N PHE A 540 6.61 -47.16 -14.07
CA PHE A 540 7.06 -48.18 -15.04
C PHE A 540 6.22 -49.44 -14.89
N VAL A 541 4.95 -49.37 -15.25
CA VAL A 541 4.03 -50.50 -15.40
C VAL A 541 3.81 -50.69 -16.88
N LEU A 542 4.38 -51.76 -17.40
CA LEU A 542 4.41 -52.06 -18.83
C LEU A 542 3.09 -52.67 -19.29
N GLY A 543 2.49 -52.18 -20.33
CA GLY A 543 1.30 -52.72 -20.98
C GLY A 543 1.61 -53.63 -22.18
N LYS A 544 0.56 -54.20 -22.79
CA LYS A 544 0.67 -55.28 -23.82
C LYS A 544 1.45 -54.93 -25.08
N ASP A 545 1.49 -53.66 -25.48
CA ASP A 545 2.14 -53.23 -26.72
C ASP A 545 3.54 -52.69 -26.47
N VAL A 546 4.16 -52.97 -25.32
CA VAL A 546 5.53 -52.52 -25.03
C VAL A 546 6.53 -53.25 -25.91
N ASN A 547 7.45 -52.48 -26.52
CA ASN A 547 8.62 -52.98 -27.19
C ASN A 547 9.84 -52.17 -26.74
N ILE A 548 10.80 -52.84 -26.15
CA ILE A 548 12.05 -52.23 -25.70
C ILE A 548 13.14 -52.65 -26.64
N VAL A 549 13.83 -51.70 -27.24
CA VAL A 549 15.00 -51.93 -28.08
C VAL A 549 16.21 -51.34 -27.36
N TYR A 550 17.12 -52.26 -27.00
CA TYR A 550 18.41 -51.92 -26.40
C TYR A 550 19.54 -52.38 -27.31
N LYS A 551 20.50 -51.49 -27.53
CA LYS A 551 21.72 -51.83 -28.28
C LYS A 551 22.92 -51.59 -27.38
N ASP A 552 23.83 -52.55 -27.39
CA ASP A 552 25.10 -52.46 -26.70
C ASP A 552 26.20 -53.04 -27.61
N THR A 553 27.43 -52.57 -27.43
CA THR A 553 28.57 -53.03 -28.20
C THR A 553 29.64 -53.57 -27.25
N ILE A 554 30.00 -54.82 -27.45
CA ILE A 554 31.20 -55.38 -26.85
C ILE A 554 32.33 -55.12 -27.84
N ASP A 555 33.31 -54.34 -27.47
CA ASP A 555 34.46 -53.98 -28.29
C ASP A 555 35.77 -54.59 -27.78
N ASN A 556 36.88 -54.41 -28.54
CA ASN A 556 38.21 -54.88 -28.18
C ASN A 556 38.31 -56.40 -27.95
N ILE A 557 37.53 -57.20 -28.68
CA ILE A 557 37.55 -58.64 -28.54
C ILE A 557 38.91 -59.23 -28.90
N GLN A 558 39.61 -58.63 -29.83
CA GLN A 558 40.96 -59.10 -30.23
C GLN A 558 41.94 -58.95 -29.07
N ASP A 559 41.93 -57.79 -28.41
CA ASP A 559 42.79 -57.55 -27.26
C ASP A 559 42.47 -58.46 -26.09
N ASP A 560 41.18 -58.67 -25.81
CA ASP A 560 40.71 -59.50 -24.71
C ASP A 560 40.97 -60.99 -24.89
N THR A 561 41.20 -61.42 -26.11
CA THR A 561 41.47 -62.82 -26.46
C THR A 561 42.97 -63.08 -26.73
N ASP A 562 43.88 -62.17 -26.43
CA ASP A 562 45.32 -62.25 -26.66
C ASP A 562 45.62 -62.70 -28.12
N ASP A 563 44.88 -62.16 -29.09
CA ASP A 563 44.99 -62.46 -30.51
C ASP A 563 44.83 -63.96 -30.87
N ILE A 564 44.16 -64.73 -30.03
CA ILE A 564 43.92 -66.16 -30.24
C ILE A 564 43.27 -66.40 -31.61
N PHE A 565 42.30 -65.56 -32.01
CA PHE A 565 41.61 -65.69 -33.28
C PHE A 565 42.46 -65.26 -34.49
N GLU A 566 43.52 -64.48 -34.26
CA GLU A 566 44.52 -64.15 -35.30
C GLU A 566 45.39 -65.37 -35.63
N LYS A 567 45.69 -66.20 -34.62
CA LYS A 567 46.63 -67.34 -34.71
C LYS A 567 45.98 -68.69 -34.95
N ALA A 568 44.69 -68.81 -34.72
CA ALA A 568 43.95 -70.03 -34.82
C ALA A 568 42.61 -69.84 -35.57
N THR A 569 42.24 -70.85 -36.40
CA THR A 569 40.92 -70.95 -37.00
C THR A 569 40.10 -72.04 -36.29
N ALA A 570 38.81 -71.79 -36.17
CA ALA A 570 37.88 -72.76 -35.56
C ALA A 570 36.74 -73.02 -36.54
N SER A 571 36.40 -74.29 -36.77
CA SER A 571 35.30 -74.63 -37.69
C SER A 571 33.92 -74.31 -37.07
N GLU A 572 33.81 -74.36 -35.74
CA GLU A 572 32.59 -74.05 -35.01
C GLU A 572 32.92 -73.68 -33.55
N ILE A 573 32.42 -72.56 -33.12
CA ILE A 573 32.40 -72.17 -31.69
C ILE A 573 30.98 -72.32 -31.18
N SER A 574 30.80 -73.05 -30.09
CA SER A 574 29.51 -73.20 -29.43
C SER A 574 29.55 -72.55 -28.09
N ILE A 575 28.68 -71.55 -27.88
CA ILE A 575 28.51 -70.84 -26.63
C ILE A 575 27.19 -71.28 -25.98
N LYS A 576 27.25 -71.88 -24.80
CA LYS A 576 26.05 -72.21 -24.01
C LYS A 576 25.87 -71.11 -22.97
N ALA A 577 24.80 -70.34 -23.10
CA ALA A 577 24.40 -69.33 -22.11
C ALA A 577 23.16 -69.80 -21.36
N THR A 578 23.26 -69.96 -20.04
CA THR A 578 22.10 -70.18 -19.19
C THR A 578 21.72 -68.81 -18.57
N VAL A 579 20.59 -68.28 -19.00
CA VAL A 579 20.08 -66.92 -18.62
C VAL A 579 18.99 -67.09 -17.60
N TYR A 580 19.17 -66.42 -16.48
CA TYR A 580 18.15 -66.32 -15.38
C TYR A 580 17.50 -64.92 -15.52
N ASN A 581 16.30 -64.86 -16.06
CA ASN A 581 15.59 -63.65 -16.32
C ASN A 581 14.57 -63.36 -15.24
N GLY A 582 14.87 -62.37 -14.38
CA GLY A 582 13.96 -61.88 -13.36
C GLY A 582 13.12 -60.67 -13.84
N LEU A 583 13.28 -60.25 -15.08
CA LEU A 583 12.43 -59.22 -15.68
C LEU A 583 11.13 -59.82 -16.19
N PRO A 584 9.99 -59.12 -16.13
CA PRO A 584 8.73 -59.61 -16.72
C PRO A 584 8.69 -59.48 -18.24
N LEU A 585 9.83 -59.40 -18.88
CA LEU A 585 10.01 -59.20 -20.32
C LEU A 585 10.61 -60.48 -20.96
N GLU A 586 9.97 -60.96 -22.01
CA GLU A 586 10.59 -61.87 -22.98
C GLU A 586 11.58 -61.09 -23.84
N LEU A 587 12.78 -61.61 -23.98
CA LEU A 587 13.86 -60.94 -24.73
C LEU A 587 14.22 -61.73 -25.98
N ALA A 588 14.32 -61.05 -27.10
CA ALA A 588 14.96 -61.57 -28.30
C ALA A 588 16.33 -60.90 -28.42
N LEU A 589 17.34 -61.74 -28.59
CA LEU A 589 18.74 -61.35 -28.74
C LEU A 589 19.23 -61.65 -30.14
N LYS A 590 19.70 -60.60 -30.83
CA LYS A 590 20.43 -60.73 -32.11
C LYS A 590 21.86 -60.24 -31.91
N VAL A 591 22.82 -60.99 -32.45
CA VAL A 591 24.24 -60.62 -32.40
C VAL A 591 24.73 -60.28 -33.83
N ILE A 592 25.34 -59.13 -33.95
CA ILE A 592 25.89 -58.60 -35.20
C ILE A 592 27.41 -58.47 -35.04
N PRO A 593 28.22 -59.25 -35.77
CA PRO A 593 29.67 -59.18 -35.64
C PRO A 593 30.23 -57.92 -36.29
N LEU A 594 31.19 -57.30 -35.61
CA LEU A 594 31.88 -56.10 -36.05
C LEU A 594 33.35 -56.41 -36.35
N SER A 595 33.85 -55.77 -37.40
CA SER A 595 35.25 -55.89 -37.86
C SER A 595 36.20 -55.07 -36.97
N THR A 596 37.53 -55.29 -37.16
CA THR A 596 38.61 -54.64 -36.47
C THR A 596 38.32 -53.10 -36.26
N GLY A 597 38.45 -52.61 -35.05
CA GLY A 597 38.10 -51.25 -34.66
C GLY A 597 36.59 -50.93 -34.66
N CYS A 598 35.74 -51.94 -34.72
CA CYS A 598 34.28 -51.85 -34.76
C CYS A 598 33.71 -50.93 -35.86
N VAL A 599 34.44 -50.75 -36.96
CA VAL A 599 34.11 -49.78 -38.03
C VAL A 599 33.07 -50.27 -39.04
N SER A 600 32.87 -51.56 -39.19
CA SER A 600 31.90 -52.15 -40.14
C SER A 600 31.39 -53.52 -39.64
N THR A 601 30.20 -53.88 -40.11
CA THR A 601 29.65 -55.21 -39.86
C THR A 601 30.36 -56.26 -40.71
N ILE A 602 30.59 -57.44 -40.16
CA ILE A 602 31.05 -58.59 -40.93
C ILE A 602 29.83 -59.25 -41.57
N ASP A 603 29.92 -59.59 -42.89
CA ASP A 603 28.81 -60.21 -43.61
C ASP A 603 28.41 -61.52 -42.93
N SER A 604 27.12 -61.74 -42.76
CA SER A 604 26.55 -62.95 -42.11
C SER A 604 26.84 -64.22 -42.92
N ASN A 605 27.16 -64.13 -44.18
CA ASN A 605 27.65 -65.26 -45.03
C ASN A 605 29.09 -65.60 -44.69
N ASP A 606 29.90 -64.69 -44.19
CA ASP A 606 31.27 -64.92 -43.77
C ASP A 606 31.42 -65.37 -42.36
N LEU A 607 30.60 -64.76 -41.41
CA LEU A 607 30.56 -65.12 -40.02
C LEU A 607 29.13 -65.12 -39.55
N SER A 608 28.55 -66.26 -39.24
CA SER A 608 27.18 -66.38 -38.83
C SER A 608 27.06 -66.73 -37.36
N PHE A 609 26.14 -66.04 -36.67
CA PHE A 609 25.67 -66.34 -35.30
C PHE A 609 24.28 -66.94 -35.41
N THR A 610 24.14 -68.20 -35.00
CA THR A 610 22.84 -68.88 -35.02
C THR A 610 22.54 -69.41 -33.64
N PHE A 611 21.30 -69.27 -33.24
CA PHE A 611 20.77 -69.78 -31.99
C PHE A 611 20.13 -71.14 -32.18
N ASP A 612 19.53 -71.70 -31.13
CA ASP A 612 18.83 -72.96 -31.15
C ASP A 612 17.98 -73.17 -32.42
N ASN A 613 18.14 -74.27 -33.09
CA ASN A 613 17.45 -74.62 -34.34
C ASN A 613 17.83 -73.78 -35.56
N GLY A 614 18.99 -73.12 -35.55
CA GLY A 614 19.50 -72.37 -36.69
C GLY A 614 18.82 -71.03 -36.95
N LYS A 615 18.17 -70.43 -35.96
CA LYS A 615 17.59 -69.09 -36.01
C LYS A 615 18.68 -68.01 -35.83
N GLU A 616 18.47 -66.83 -36.38
CA GLU A 616 19.38 -65.67 -36.21
C GLU A 616 19.15 -64.96 -34.88
N GLU A 617 18.06 -65.28 -34.15
CA GLU A 617 17.69 -64.68 -32.89
C GLU A 617 17.51 -65.75 -31.83
N GLY A 618 17.98 -65.47 -30.61
CA GLY A 618 17.77 -66.26 -29.40
C GLY A 618 16.69 -65.63 -28.53
N TYR A 619 15.82 -66.48 -27.99
CA TYR A 619 14.71 -66.04 -27.13
C TYR A 619 14.95 -66.43 -25.68
N VAL A 620 14.84 -65.47 -24.78
CA VAL A 620 14.90 -65.65 -23.33
C VAL A 620 13.50 -65.44 -22.78
N ALA A 621 12.96 -66.46 -22.17
CA ALA A 621 11.61 -66.41 -21.60
C ALA A 621 11.48 -65.31 -20.52
N ALA A 622 10.32 -64.66 -20.50
CA ALA A 622 9.97 -63.68 -19.47
C ALA A 622 9.95 -64.32 -18.07
N GLY A 623 10.37 -63.60 -17.07
CA GLY A 623 10.03 -63.93 -15.69
C GLY A 623 8.50 -63.89 -15.51
N THR A 624 7.95 -64.88 -14.79
CA THR A 624 6.51 -64.97 -14.59
C THR A 624 6.03 -64.01 -13.51
N TYR A 625 5.21 -63.06 -13.91
CA TYR A 625 4.61 -62.09 -12.99
C TYR A 625 3.40 -62.72 -12.26
N ASN A 626 3.38 -62.57 -10.94
CA ASN A 626 2.25 -62.96 -10.08
C ASN A 626 1.52 -61.70 -9.63
N SER A 627 0.32 -61.44 -10.14
CA SER A 627 -0.48 -60.26 -9.82
C SER A 627 -0.98 -60.21 -8.37
N GLU A 628 -1.11 -61.38 -7.67
CA GLU A 628 -1.55 -61.41 -6.28
C GLU A 628 -0.46 -60.96 -5.31
N THR A 629 0.81 -61.33 -5.60
CA THR A 629 1.96 -61.00 -4.75
C THR A 629 2.72 -59.78 -5.25
N GLY A 630 2.46 -59.32 -6.48
CA GLY A 630 3.20 -58.25 -7.14
C GLY A 630 4.68 -58.59 -7.36
N SER A 631 5.04 -59.86 -7.41
CA SER A 631 6.41 -60.35 -7.60
C SER A 631 6.59 -61.02 -8.95
N THR A 632 7.82 -60.99 -9.47
CA THR A 632 8.20 -61.71 -10.69
C THR A 632 9.11 -62.91 -10.32
N ASN A 633 8.68 -64.07 -10.66
CA ASN A 633 9.50 -65.28 -10.52
C ASN A 633 10.46 -65.39 -11.67
N THR A 634 11.74 -65.64 -11.37
CA THR A 634 12.80 -65.75 -12.37
C THR A 634 12.58 -66.95 -13.28
N SER A 635 12.66 -66.79 -14.59
CA SER A 635 12.70 -67.88 -15.56
C SER A 635 14.14 -68.24 -15.88
N GLU A 636 14.36 -69.50 -16.22
CA GLU A 636 15.63 -70.04 -16.68
C GLU A 636 15.51 -70.43 -18.16
N THR A 637 16.37 -69.85 -18.97
CA THR A 637 16.45 -70.19 -20.39
C THR A 637 17.89 -70.55 -20.78
N THR A 638 18.06 -71.61 -21.48
CA THR A 638 19.37 -72.05 -22.02
C THR A 638 19.41 -71.70 -23.50
N LEU A 639 20.32 -70.82 -23.91
CA LEU A 639 20.62 -70.48 -25.28
C LEU A 639 21.88 -71.27 -25.73
N LEU A 640 21.82 -71.89 -26.90
CA LEU A 640 22.98 -72.46 -27.57
C LEU A 640 23.30 -71.61 -28.80
N ILE A 641 24.34 -70.80 -28.70
CA ILE A 641 24.79 -69.93 -29.79
C ILE A 641 25.91 -70.67 -30.54
N LYS A 642 25.74 -70.87 -31.85
CA LYS A 642 26.75 -71.45 -32.73
C LYS A 642 27.31 -70.35 -33.63
N VAL A 643 28.61 -70.13 -33.54
CA VAL A 643 29.35 -69.24 -34.38
C VAL A 643 30.05 -70.08 -35.47
N ARG A 644 29.77 -69.78 -36.70
CA ARG A 644 30.37 -70.48 -37.88
C ARG A 644 30.98 -69.53 -38.83
N GLU A 645 32.23 -69.77 -39.13
CA GLU A 645 32.95 -69.07 -40.15
C GLU A 645 32.83 -69.78 -41.48
N ARG A 646 32.62 -69.04 -42.57
CA ARG A 646 32.76 -69.60 -43.95
C ARG A 646 34.23 -69.92 -44.18
N GLU A 647 34.52 -71.14 -44.67
CA GLU A 647 35.85 -71.60 -44.94
C GLU A 647 36.61 -70.60 -45.87
N GLY A 648 37.80 -70.16 -45.42
CA GLY A 648 38.66 -69.22 -46.13
C GLY A 648 38.23 -67.73 -46.07
N SER A 649 37.18 -67.36 -45.34
CA SER A 649 36.76 -65.93 -45.25
C SER A 649 37.69 -65.11 -44.38
N GLY A 650 38.37 -65.75 -43.36
CA GLY A 650 39.18 -65.06 -42.38
C GLY A 650 38.33 -64.07 -41.47
N ALA A 651 37.06 -64.32 -41.37
CA ALA A 651 36.12 -63.44 -40.70
C ALA A 651 36.32 -63.42 -39.15
N LEU A 652 36.71 -64.58 -38.60
CA LEU A 652 37.02 -64.62 -37.12
C LEU A 652 38.28 -63.80 -36.80
N ARG A 653 39.25 -63.72 -37.67
CA ARG A 653 40.48 -62.91 -37.52
C ARG A 653 40.18 -61.39 -37.54
N ARG A 654 39.08 -61.00 -38.15
CA ARG A 654 38.64 -59.62 -38.27
C ARG A 654 37.61 -59.23 -37.21
N LEU A 655 37.15 -60.22 -36.42
CA LEU A 655 36.15 -59.97 -35.38
C LEU A 655 36.78 -59.23 -34.21
N ASP A 656 36.36 -58.01 -33.98
CA ASP A 656 36.83 -57.14 -32.89
C ASP A 656 35.71 -56.62 -32.01
N GLY A 657 34.48 -56.73 -32.46
CA GLY A 657 33.33 -56.36 -31.64
C GLY A 657 32.07 -57.17 -31.96
N LEU A 658 31.11 -57.11 -31.04
CA LEU A 658 29.77 -57.63 -31.19
C LEU A 658 28.76 -56.57 -30.86
N GLU A 659 27.93 -56.16 -31.79
CA GLU A 659 26.76 -55.36 -31.48
C GLU A 659 25.64 -56.31 -31.04
N LEU A 660 25.15 -56.12 -29.83
CA LEU A 660 24.04 -56.86 -29.27
C LEU A 660 22.76 -56.05 -29.46
N LEU A 661 21.83 -56.52 -30.23
CA LEU A 661 20.49 -55.95 -30.35
C LEU A 661 19.53 -56.81 -29.52
N ILE A 662 19.00 -56.24 -28.46
CA ILE A 662 18.05 -56.85 -27.56
C ILE A 662 16.70 -56.18 -27.75
N THR A 663 15.66 -56.96 -28.06
CA THR A 663 14.29 -56.48 -28.08
C THR A 663 13.51 -57.17 -26.99
N GLY A 664 12.65 -56.42 -26.28
CA GLY A 664 11.91 -56.94 -25.15
C GLY A 664 10.41 -56.63 -25.22
N GLY A 665 9.56 -57.61 -24.99
CA GLY A 665 8.12 -57.49 -24.88
C GLY A 665 7.59 -58.30 -23.70
N LEU A 666 6.31 -58.17 -23.35
CA LEU A 666 5.74 -58.86 -22.19
C LEU A 666 5.67 -60.39 -22.36
N GLY A 667 5.69 -60.90 -23.60
CA GLY A 667 5.60 -62.36 -23.84
C GLY A 667 4.42 -63.02 -23.11
N ALA A 668 4.72 -63.98 -22.28
CA ALA A 668 3.69 -64.72 -21.49
C ALA A 668 2.90 -63.82 -20.50
N ASN A 669 3.41 -62.64 -20.20
CA ASN A 669 2.74 -61.69 -19.25
C ASN A 669 1.81 -60.70 -19.99
N GLU A 670 1.65 -60.80 -21.28
CA GLU A 670 0.86 -59.83 -22.11
C GLU A 670 -0.60 -59.74 -21.67
N GLY A 671 -1.19 -60.78 -21.16
CA GLY A 671 -2.57 -60.84 -20.66
C GLY A 671 -2.80 -60.25 -19.27
N THR A 672 -1.78 -59.67 -18.63
CA THR A 672 -1.91 -59.12 -17.25
C THR A 672 -2.73 -57.85 -17.25
N VAL A 673 -3.90 -57.94 -16.63
CA VAL A 673 -4.79 -56.75 -16.48
C VAL A 673 -4.11 -55.70 -15.60
N GLY A 674 -4.06 -54.46 -16.13
CA GLY A 674 -3.45 -53.33 -15.42
C GLY A 674 -1.93 -53.18 -15.62
N GLY A 675 -1.35 -54.04 -16.49
CA GLY A 675 0.07 -54.01 -16.80
C GLY A 675 0.96 -54.71 -15.77
N VAL A 676 2.23 -54.76 -16.05
CA VAL A 676 3.25 -55.46 -15.25
C VAL A 676 4.30 -54.48 -14.76
N PRO A 677 4.50 -54.31 -13.45
CA PRO A 677 5.48 -53.36 -12.92
C PRO A 677 6.92 -53.83 -13.16
N LEU A 678 7.74 -52.93 -13.65
CA LEU A 678 9.20 -53.10 -13.70
C LEU A 678 9.79 -52.51 -12.40
N LYS A 679 10.54 -53.34 -11.66
CA LYS A 679 11.09 -52.98 -10.34
C LYS A 679 12.62 -52.92 -10.37
N PRO A 680 13.28 -52.01 -9.63
CA PRO A 680 14.75 -51.93 -9.57
C PRO A 680 15.43 -53.18 -9.04
N SER A 681 14.69 -54.03 -8.31
CA SER A 681 15.21 -55.31 -7.78
C SER A 681 15.27 -56.44 -8.81
N GLN A 682 14.63 -56.26 -9.97
CA GLN A 682 14.62 -57.25 -11.03
C GLN A 682 15.93 -57.21 -11.79
N SER A 683 16.48 -58.35 -12.18
CA SER A 683 17.77 -58.44 -12.86
C SER A 683 17.84 -59.66 -13.79
N ILE A 684 18.73 -59.57 -14.75
CA ILE A 684 19.12 -60.70 -15.61
C ILE A 684 20.49 -61.18 -15.17
N LYS A 685 20.68 -62.45 -15.08
CA LYS A 685 21.97 -63.10 -14.82
C LYS A 685 22.21 -64.15 -15.85
N ALA A 686 23.44 -64.25 -16.37
CA ALA A 686 23.83 -65.28 -17.36
C ALA A 686 25.04 -66.08 -16.85
N LYS A 687 25.00 -67.37 -17.07
CA LYS A 687 26.18 -68.23 -16.97
C LYS A 687 26.55 -68.69 -18.36
N VAL A 688 27.79 -68.48 -18.76
CA VAL A 688 28.27 -68.76 -20.11
C VAL A 688 29.34 -69.85 -20.07
N ALA A 689 29.25 -70.82 -20.96
CA ALA A 689 30.24 -71.86 -21.17
C ALA A 689 30.59 -71.90 -22.68
N LEU A 690 31.86 -71.92 -22.97
CA LEU A 690 32.40 -71.96 -24.34
C LEU A 690 32.90 -73.31 -24.68
N LYS A 691 32.57 -73.86 -25.89
CA LYS A 691 33.11 -75.04 -26.47
C LYS A 691 33.57 -74.79 -27.89
N VAL A 692 34.82 -74.98 -28.15
CA VAL A 692 35.43 -74.79 -29.49
C VAL A 692 35.70 -76.16 -30.11
N LYS A 693 35.38 -76.34 -31.39
CA LYS A 693 35.63 -77.48 -32.20
C LYS A 693 36.48 -77.21 -33.42
N GLY A 694 37.36 -78.12 -33.82
CA GLY A 694 38.15 -78.05 -35.08
C GLY A 694 39.15 -76.89 -35.04
N ILE A 695 39.83 -76.77 -33.93
CA ILE A 695 40.93 -75.79 -33.79
C ILE A 695 42.09 -76.26 -34.73
N GLN A 696 42.43 -75.42 -35.69
CA GLN A 696 43.66 -75.50 -36.47
C GLN A 696 44.53 -74.33 -36.08
N ALA A 697 45.58 -74.59 -35.32
CA ALA A 697 46.59 -73.60 -35.02
C ALA A 697 47.67 -73.61 -36.11
N ASP A 698 48.09 -72.45 -36.53
CA ASP A 698 49.19 -72.26 -37.45
C ASP A 698 50.47 -72.36 -36.59
N ILE A 699 51.05 -73.57 -36.57
CA ILE A 699 52.20 -73.95 -35.73
C ILE A 699 53.49 -73.21 -36.17
N ASP A 700 53.52 -72.65 -37.30
CA ASP A 700 54.69 -71.90 -37.81
C ASP A 700 54.80 -70.46 -37.30
N ASN A 701 53.80 -70.00 -36.49
CA ASN A 701 53.76 -68.66 -35.90
C ASN A 701 53.68 -68.68 -34.36
N PHE A 702 53.99 -69.78 -33.70
CA PHE A 702 54.18 -69.88 -32.27
C PHE A 702 55.61 -69.59 -31.81
#